data_f9ac40cdcd3fdb7c1e47d22062f97432
#
_entry.id   f9ac40cdcd3fdb7c1e47d22062f97432
#
_cell.length_a   1.000
_cell.length_b   1.000
_cell.length_c   1.000
_cell.angle_alpha   90.00
_cell.angle_beta   90.00
_cell.angle_gamma   90.00
#
_symmetry.space_group_name_H-M   'P 1'
#
loop_
_entity.id
_entity.type
_entity.pdbx_description
1 polymer ?
#
loop_
_entity_poly.entity_id
_entity_poly.type
_entity_poly.pdbx_seq_one_letter_code
_entity_poly.pdbx_strand_id
1 'polypeptide(L)'
;EKNENFQTCRLIVKSASAFNDFGAIEHIKGFMDFHILQYENESNTENAYKSLLTEKNVLSVNIDKIVSPVQVDEEESDTSTDVFPESSNGHLCDWATERTQSAQINEYIKKNNISLTDLTVGVIDTGVDYNHEFLKDRIVRTNFNSTTDGNDNDELDLIDGHGTATSSVVVDNTPDSVSVAVYRVLDDEGDNSIVGICAGILQAISDNVDIISMSIAFADENGLTKSACKLAYEKDIPIVCSSGNEGRNIIAWNYSPAKFETAITVGATSRANRICSWSNNGLYIDFVVPGEDVNVAVPNNKYDVWSGTSFATPCVAGIIALIKTANIDYSYDKIEKILKQSTIFSLNVYVNNEIYTDENSNRETIYNFKKTQYPYTIDCPFKQNGYGLIQLNEIFKINIPDTPKCNYKSGNYTNEINIELKSDLPIYYTLDGSYPTTSSTLYTEPIAINKDTDLRCVAYDETATLKYSRELECEYQIFQVGTENMFEIDEAGCITKYNSDTNLTNLSVPSEIKGITVKTFASQVFNDGIISKIIFPQTLEEIPQKAFYENTNLYYVNTGGAKAIQNQAFYNCRSSLHTLDMPNVEEIVGSAFKSCFGVFNYNFKINAPKLKCIQREGFYNCNLSIVAPLLETLYDLSFYYCSMIEATFPNLTTVKKTGVIGKAPFMNCAIFILDLPNLENIECNYIANGDNGIQYINTPRFSGKISDDYNYEFLNYYNISKKAADKNKINYYDIDSLGGSIRVTDAGLRFGFSYDESQNSTVQEYGFVYTNQSIDHTLLTCDNVDNKSIIKFKANNRKTKGNITSFNLVLTSVPKSAYDMDITARAYVKVDGMYFYSEPLTRSFNQVANAVLADEEIDQNTKDKLNNLLKKV
;
A
#
# COMPACT_ATOMS: atom_id res chain seq x y z
N GLU A 1 32.75 17.41 -13.42
CA GLU A 1 31.36 17.17 -13.03
C GLU A 1 31.12 17.99 -11.77
N LYS A 2 30.20 18.95 -11.79
CA LYS A 2 29.74 19.64 -10.55
C LYS A 2 29.09 18.59 -9.68
N ASN A 3 29.44 18.60 -8.41
CA ASN A 3 28.89 17.66 -7.43
C ASN A 3 27.49 18.18 -7.05
N GLU A 4 26.45 17.80 -7.81
CA GLU A 4 25.05 18.23 -7.68
C GLU A 4 24.49 18.06 -6.25
N ASN A 5 25.20 17.32 -5.39
CA ASN A 5 24.77 17.04 -4.03
C ASN A 5 24.89 18.22 -3.05
N PHE A 6 25.64 19.27 -3.32
CA PHE A 6 25.91 20.37 -2.38
C PHE A 6 25.41 21.75 -2.88
N GLN A 7 24.44 21.77 -3.78
CA GLN A 7 23.95 23.00 -4.42
C GLN A 7 23.43 24.05 -3.42
N THR A 8 22.73 23.61 -2.37
CA THR A 8 22.21 24.53 -1.33
C THR A 8 23.29 25.09 -0.43
N CYS A 9 24.49 24.54 -0.44
CA CYS A 9 25.56 24.84 0.54
C CYS A 9 25.11 24.70 2.00
N ARG A 10 24.10 23.85 2.26
CA ARG A 10 23.54 23.61 3.61
C ARG A 10 23.65 22.16 4.04
N LEU A 11 23.89 21.99 5.33
CA LEU A 11 23.86 20.68 6.01
C LEU A 11 22.78 20.67 7.09
N ILE A 12 22.11 19.53 7.19
CA ILE A 12 21.14 19.24 8.25
C ILE A 12 21.83 18.31 9.25
N VAL A 13 22.11 18.84 10.44
CA VAL A 13 22.83 18.11 11.49
C VAL A 13 21.89 17.81 12.65
N LYS A 14 21.85 16.58 13.12
CA LYS A 14 21.12 16.21 14.33
C LYS A 14 22.08 16.03 15.48
N SER A 15 21.93 16.84 16.56
CA SER A 15 22.74 16.73 17.76
C SER A 15 22.05 17.34 18.96
N ALA A 16 21.91 16.57 20.06
CA ALA A 16 21.37 17.05 21.32
C ALA A 16 22.39 17.83 22.15
N SER A 17 23.66 17.92 21.74
CA SER A 17 24.77 18.53 22.45
C SER A 17 25.55 19.52 21.57
N ALA A 18 26.31 20.39 22.13
CA ALA A 18 27.19 21.28 21.37
C ALA A 18 28.22 20.48 20.55
N PHE A 19 28.44 20.91 19.33
CA PHE A 19 29.40 20.34 18.38
C PHE A 19 30.12 21.48 17.61
N ASN A 20 31.17 21.13 16.89
CA ASN A 20 31.88 22.09 16.04
C ASN A 20 31.13 22.22 14.68
N ASP A 21 30.81 23.46 14.28
CA ASP A 21 30.11 23.72 12.99
C ASP A 21 31.05 23.82 11.78
N PHE A 22 32.37 23.69 12.02
CA PHE A 22 33.41 23.67 10.97
C PHE A 22 33.36 24.87 10.01
N GLY A 23 33.06 26.06 10.54
CA GLY A 23 33.10 27.31 9.80
C GLY A 23 31.84 27.62 9.01
N ALA A 24 30.68 27.17 9.49
CA ALA A 24 29.41 27.62 8.97
C ALA A 24 29.30 29.15 9.07
N ILE A 25 28.83 29.79 8.00
CA ILE A 25 28.57 31.25 8.01
C ILE A 25 27.26 31.57 8.71
N GLU A 26 26.37 30.61 8.81
CA GLU A 26 25.14 30.66 9.57
C GLU A 26 24.91 29.33 10.26
N HIS A 27 24.45 29.35 11.50
CA HIS A 27 24.11 28.17 12.29
C HIS A 27 22.79 28.42 13.00
N ILE A 28 21.73 27.82 12.43
CA ILE A 28 20.38 27.90 12.96
C ILE A 28 20.12 26.64 13.79
N LYS A 29 19.78 26.80 15.04
CA LYS A 29 19.26 25.71 15.86
C LYS A 29 17.78 25.54 15.54
N GLY A 30 17.46 24.47 14.84
CA GLY A 30 16.09 24.07 14.50
C GLY A 30 15.36 23.39 15.65
N PHE A 31 14.33 22.64 15.35
CA PHE A 31 13.51 21.89 16.31
C PHE A 31 14.03 20.45 16.47
N MET A 32 13.67 19.77 17.57
CA MET A 32 14.01 18.36 17.84
C MET A 32 15.49 18.01 17.66
N ASP A 33 16.39 18.89 18.15
CA ASP A 33 17.86 18.73 18.09
C ASP A 33 18.44 18.75 16.67
N PHE A 34 17.71 19.24 15.67
CA PHE A 34 18.23 19.54 14.35
C PHE A 34 18.89 20.92 14.32
N HIS A 35 19.94 21.03 13.54
CA HIS A 35 20.70 22.25 13.28
C HIS A 35 20.87 22.38 11.77
N ILE A 36 20.64 23.57 11.24
CA ILE A 36 20.89 23.91 9.84
C ILE A 36 22.16 24.72 9.79
N LEU A 37 23.14 24.24 9.03
CA LEU A 37 24.44 24.88 8.87
C LEU A 37 24.58 25.35 7.42
N GLN A 38 24.72 26.65 7.21
CA GLN A 38 24.97 27.26 5.90
C GLN A 38 26.47 27.52 5.74
N TYR A 39 27.00 27.22 4.56
CA TYR A 39 28.39 27.46 4.21
C TYR A 39 28.49 28.38 2.99
N GLU A 40 29.68 28.98 2.80
CA GLU A 40 29.93 29.97 1.76
C GLU A 40 29.89 29.38 0.35
N ASN A 41 30.23 28.10 0.20
CA ASN A 41 30.28 27.40 -1.08
C ASN A 41 30.28 25.87 -0.90
N GLU A 42 30.08 25.16 -2.02
CA GLU A 42 30.01 23.69 -2.06
C GLU A 42 31.25 22.99 -1.47
N SER A 43 32.45 23.53 -1.72
CA SER A 43 33.70 22.93 -1.23
C SER A 43 33.80 23.01 0.28
N ASN A 44 33.39 24.13 0.87
CA ASN A 44 33.37 24.31 2.32
C ASN A 44 32.33 23.37 2.94
N THR A 45 31.18 23.23 2.31
CA THR A 45 30.10 22.33 2.73
C THR A 45 30.54 20.86 2.71
N GLU A 46 31.21 20.43 1.63
CA GLU A 46 31.72 19.05 1.51
C GLU A 46 32.79 18.73 2.58
N ASN A 47 33.67 19.68 2.86
CA ASN A 47 34.71 19.53 3.87
C ASN A 47 34.10 19.46 5.29
N ALA A 48 33.13 20.31 5.57
CA ALA A 48 32.39 20.31 6.82
C ALA A 48 31.58 19.01 6.98
N TYR A 49 30.92 18.54 5.94
CA TYR A 49 30.18 17.26 5.93
C TYR A 49 31.09 16.10 6.36
N LYS A 50 32.27 15.96 5.75
CA LYS A 50 33.23 14.92 6.10
C LYS A 50 33.69 15.01 7.56
N SER A 51 33.88 16.23 8.07
CA SER A 51 34.33 16.47 9.44
C SER A 51 33.23 16.16 10.45
N LEU A 52 32.00 16.58 10.16
CA LEU A 52 30.83 16.35 11.02
C LEU A 52 30.47 14.87 11.16
N LEU A 53 30.72 14.04 10.12
CA LEU A 53 30.51 12.58 10.18
C LEU A 53 31.37 11.91 11.27
N THR A 54 32.47 12.52 11.68
CA THR A 54 33.37 12.02 12.72
C THR A 54 33.23 12.72 14.05
N GLU A 55 32.37 13.73 14.13
CA GLU A 55 32.17 14.53 15.36
C GLU A 55 31.35 13.74 16.39
N LYS A 56 31.93 13.61 17.59
CA LYS A 56 31.44 12.71 18.66
C LYS A 56 29.99 13.00 19.09
N ASN A 57 29.60 14.27 19.07
CA ASN A 57 28.28 14.70 19.55
C ASN A 57 27.23 14.75 18.46
N VAL A 58 27.60 14.48 17.21
CA VAL A 58 26.69 14.49 16.05
C VAL A 58 26.07 13.12 15.87
N LEU A 59 24.75 13.07 15.82
CA LEU A 59 23.97 11.84 15.64
C LEU A 59 23.77 11.50 14.16
N SER A 60 23.55 12.52 13.33
CA SER A 60 23.49 12.39 11.88
C SER A 60 23.84 13.69 11.19
N VAL A 61 24.37 13.56 9.96
CA VAL A 61 24.63 14.69 9.06
C VAL A 61 24.03 14.33 7.71
N ASN A 62 23.22 15.22 7.18
CA ASN A 62 22.62 15.06 5.86
C ASN A 62 22.82 16.34 5.05
N ILE A 63 22.77 16.22 3.75
CA ILE A 63 22.85 17.35 2.83
C ILE A 63 21.42 17.85 2.61
N ASP A 64 21.21 19.16 2.67
CA ASP A 64 19.96 19.79 2.26
C ASP A 64 19.93 19.83 0.73
N LYS A 65 19.16 18.94 0.13
CA LYS A 65 19.06 18.78 -1.33
C LYS A 65 17.89 19.61 -1.85
N ILE A 66 18.02 20.10 -3.07
CA ILE A 66 16.87 20.49 -3.87
C ILE A 66 16.12 19.22 -4.25
N VAL A 67 14.83 19.25 -4.11
CA VAL A 67 13.91 18.19 -4.50
C VAL A 67 12.86 18.77 -5.43
N SER A 68 12.61 18.04 -6.50
CA SER A 68 11.51 18.30 -7.43
C SER A 68 10.39 17.36 -7.04
N PRO A 69 9.28 17.83 -6.53
CA PRO A 69 8.11 17.02 -6.34
C PRO A 69 7.66 16.42 -7.66
N VAL A 70 7.19 15.20 -7.58
CA VAL A 70 6.83 14.45 -8.76
C VAL A 70 5.53 15.00 -9.35
N GLN A 71 5.64 15.67 -10.46
CA GLN A 71 4.50 16.08 -11.29
C GLN A 71 4.17 14.96 -12.30
N VAL A 72 2.93 14.88 -12.74
CA VAL A 72 2.61 14.19 -14.00
C VAL A 72 3.18 15.08 -15.10
N ASP A 73 3.89 14.51 -16.08
CA ASP A 73 4.18 15.21 -17.33
C ASP A 73 2.81 15.59 -17.96
N GLU A 74 2.32 16.75 -17.62
CA GLU A 74 1.14 17.34 -18.25
C GLU A 74 1.61 17.72 -19.65
N GLU A 75 1.09 17.01 -20.67
CA GLU A 75 1.17 17.57 -22.01
C GLU A 75 0.48 18.94 -21.90
N GLU A 76 1.23 20.01 -22.08
CA GLU A 76 0.71 21.38 -22.16
C GLU A 76 -0.37 21.46 -23.25
N SER A 77 -1.57 21.03 -22.89
CA SER A 77 -2.73 21.36 -23.68
C SER A 77 -3.21 22.71 -23.15
N ASP A 78 -3.16 23.75 -23.97
CA ASP A 78 -3.81 25.04 -23.69
C ASP A 78 -5.34 24.83 -23.70
N THR A 79 -5.82 24.08 -22.71
CA THR A 79 -7.22 23.76 -22.49
C THR A 79 -7.87 24.70 -21.49
N SER A 80 -7.08 25.58 -20.86
CA SER A 80 -7.56 26.53 -19.88
C SER A 80 -8.63 27.48 -20.46
N THR A 81 -9.67 27.74 -19.70
CA THR A 81 -10.81 28.54 -20.10
C THR A 81 -11.14 29.59 -19.04
N ASP A 82 -11.66 30.77 -19.52
CA ASP A 82 -12.19 31.83 -18.65
C ASP A 82 -13.62 31.53 -18.18
N VAL A 83 -14.20 30.39 -18.57
CA VAL A 83 -15.58 30.03 -18.25
C VAL A 83 -15.59 29.03 -17.10
N PHE A 84 -16.31 29.38 -16.03
CA PHE A 84 -16.59 28.44 -14.94
C PHE A 84 -17.19 27.15 -15.51
N PRO A 85 -16.69 25.96 -15.14
CA PRO A 85 -17.25 24.71 -15.62
C PRO A 85 -18.76 24.63 -15.43
N GLU A 86 -19.47 24.16 -16.45
CA GLU A 86 -20.93 23.95 -16.33
C GLU A 86 -21.20 22.92 -15.23
N SER A 87 -21.76 23.36 -14.11
CA SER A 87 -22.12 22.54 -12.98
C SER A 87 -23.59 22.69 -12.62
N SER A 88 -24.22 21.61 -12.28
CA SER A 88 -25.63 21.58 -11.86
C SER A 88 -25.83 22.19 -10.47
N ASN A 89 -24.79 22.24 -9.63
CA ASN A 89 -24.87 22.55 -8.20
C ASN A 89 -23.93 23.67 -7.75
N GLY A 90 -23.20 24.32 -8.66
CA GLY A 90 -22.26 25.41 -8.34
C GLY A 90 -20.91 24.92 -7.79
N HIS A 91 -20.60 23.63 -7.91
CA HIS A 91 -19.31 23.06 -7.62
C HIS A 91 -18.38 23.14 -8.83
N LEU A 92 -17.09 23.20 -8.56
CA LEU A 92 -16.08 23.28 -9.61
C LEU A 92 -15.94 21.92 -10.33
N CYS A 93 -16.00 20.83 -9.57
CA CYS A 93 -15.90 19.47 -10.09
C CYS A 93 -17.06 18.60 -9.58
N ASP A 94 -18.21 18.63 -10.27
CA ASP A 94 -19.41 17.90 -9.86
C ASP A 94 -19.15 16.41 -9.62
N TRP A 95 -18.47 15.72 -10.54
CA TRP A 95 -18.28 14.30 -10.42
C TRP A 95 -17.42 13.88 -9.21
N ALA A 96 -16.40 14.67 -8.86
CA ALA A 96 -15.51 14.37 -7.75
C ALA A 96 -16.22 14.62 -6.40
N THR A 97 -16.93 15.75 -6.28
CA THR A 97 -17.70 16.09 -5.06
C THR A 97 -18.92 15.20 -4.88
N GLU A 98 -19.55 14.73 -5.95
CA GLU A 98 -20.61 13.71 -5.89
C GLU A 98 -20.07 12.35 -5.45
N ARG A 99 -18.90 11.94 -5.96
CA ARG A 99 -18.27 10.66 -5.61
C ARG A 99 -17.90 10.58 -4.14
N THR A 100 -17.40 11.66 -3.57
CA THR A 100 -17.09 11.78 -2.13
C THR A 100 -18.29 12.18 -1.30
N GLN A 101 -19.38 12.58 -1.96
CA GLN A 101 -20.63 13.08 -1.34
C GLN A 101 -20.47 14.44 -0.62
N SER A 102 -19.34 15.14 -0.80
CA SER A 102 -19.07 16.40 -0.11
C SER A 102 -20.06 17.49 -0.50
N ALA A 103 -20.45 17.58 -1.78
CA ALA A 103 -21.46 18.51 -2.27
C ALA A 103 -22.81 18.31 -1.59
N GLN A 104 -23.29 17.07 -1.56
CA GLN A 104 -24.59 16.73 -0.96
C GLN A 104 -24.60 16.92 0.57
N ILE A 105 -23.48 16.64 1.23
CA ILE A 105 -23.35 16.87 2.68
C ILE A 105 -23.33 18.37 2.99
N ASN A 106 -22.65 19.18 2.18
CA ASN A 106 -22.68 20.64 2.32
C ASN A 106 -24.10 21.18 2.15
N GLU A 107 -24.87 20.69 1.17
CA GLU A 107 -26.29 21.04 0.98
C GLU A 107 -27.14 20.61 2.20
N TYR A 108 -26.92 19.38 2.70
CA TYR A 108 -27.60 18.86 3.89
C TYR A 108 -27.34 19.72 5.14
N ILE A 109 -26.08 20.11 5.35
CA ILE A 109 -25.67 20.99 6.44
C ILE A 109 -26.40 22.33 6.36
N LYS A 110 -26.40 22.97 5.18
CA LYS A 110 -27.12 24.24 4.93
C LYS A 110 -28.60 24.09 5.17
N LYS A 111 -29.26 23.08 4.62
CA LYS A 111 -30.69 22.80 4.72
C LYS A 111 -31.14 22.54 6.16
N ASN A 112 -30.34 21.89 6.98
CA ASN A 112 -30.68 21.55 8.36
C ASN A 112 -30.13 22.56 9.38
N ASN A 113 -29.55 23.67 8.94
CA ASN A 113 -28.95 24.71 9.78
C ASN A 113 -28.00 24.14 10.84
N ILE A 114 -27.17 23.17 10.44
CA ILE A 114 -26.17 22.60 11.33
C ILE A 114 -25.14 23.68 11.65
N SER A 115 -24.90 23.91 12.94
CA SER A 115 -23.89 24.87 13.37
C SER A 115 -22.49 24.34 13.01
N LEU A 116 -21.70 25.15 12.35
CA LEU A 116 -20.33 24.85 11.97
C LEU A 116 -19.35 25.72 12.75
N THR A 117 -18.14 25.24 12.91
CA THR A 117 -17.02 26.00 13.48
C THR A 117 -16.11 26.45 12.36
N ASP A 118 -15.58 27.64 12.46
CA ASP A 118 -14.59 28.15 11.51
C ASP A 118 -13.28 27.38 11.64
N LEU A 119 -12.73 26.92 10.51
CA LEU A 119 -11.50 26.17 10.43
C LEU A 119 -10.57 26.72 9.34
N THR A 120 -9.29 26.43 9.46
CA THR A 120 -8.29 26.79 8.45
C THR A 120 -7.53 25.55 7.97
N VAL A 121 -7.54 25.32 6.65
CA VAL A 121 -6.70 24.33 5.99
C VAL A 121 -5.44 25.01 5.49
N GLY A 122 -4.28 24.58 5.98
CA GLY A 122 -2.98 25.03 5.48
C GLY A 122 -2.58 24.23 4.23
N VAL A 123 -2.43 24.87 3.10
CA VAL A 123 -1.94 24.27 1.84
C VAL A 123 -0.46 24.57 1.69
N ILE A 124 0.36 23.54 1.62
CA ILE A 124 1.81 23.60 1.42
C ILE A 124 2.09 23.32 -0.06
N ASP A 125 2.43 24.33 -0.86
CA ASP A 125 2.44 24.23 -2.33
C ASP A 125 3.26 25.36 -3.00
N THR A 126 3.04 25.61 -4.32
CA THR A 126 3.71 26.66 -5.13
C THR A 126 3.24 28.09 -4.82
N GLY A 127 2.19 28.23 -4.04
CA GLY A 127 1.54 29.51 -3.75
C GLY A 127 0.09 29.52 -4.23
N VAL A 128 -0.52 30.69 -4.42
CA VAL A 128 -1.93 30.80 -4.83
C VAL A 128 -2.22 32.13 -5.53
N ASP A 129 -3.06 32.11 -6.55
CA ASP A 129 -3.73 33.33 -7.02
C ASP A 129 -4.87 33.70 -6.06
N TYR A 130 -4.53 34.42 -4.99
CA TYR A 130 -5.51 34.85 -3.97
C TYR A 130 -6.52 35.88 -4.48
N ASN A 131 -6.38 36.37 -5.73
CA ASN A 131 -7.37 37.24 -6.39
C ASN A 131 -8.35 36.44 -7.26
N HIS A 132 -8.13 35.15 -7.45
CA HIS A 132 -9.01 34.29 -8.25
C HIS A 132 -10.44 34.33 -7.73
N GLU A 133 -11.43 34.57 -8.61
CA GLU A 133 -12.82 34.77 -8.23
C GLU A 133 -13.43 33.64 -7.41
N PHE A 134 -13.02 32.41 -7.66
CA PHE A 134 -13.46 31.22 -6.90
C PHE A 134 -12.83 31.12 -5.50
N LEU A 135 -11.64 31.71 -5.28
CA LEU A 135 -10.84 31.54 -4.07
C LEU A 135 -10.80 32.76 -3.15
N LYS A 136 -10.87 33.97 -3.70
CA LYS A 136 -10.57 35.24 -3.01
C LYS A 136 -11.26 35.46 -1.67
N ASP A 137 -12.48 34.94 -1.50
CA ASP A 137 -13.26 35.10 -0.28
C ASP A 137 -12.95 34.01 0.77
N ARG A 138 -12.11 33.04 0.42
CA ARG A 138 -11.76 31.87 1.25
C ARG A 138 -10.27 31.84 1.62
N ILE A 139 -9.41 32.65 0.98
CA ILE A 139 -7.97 32.68 1.24
C ILE A 139 -7.64 33.56 2.44
N VAL A 140 -6.88 33.01 3.36
CA VAL A 140 -6.20 33.73 4.43
C VAL A 140 -4.75 33.94 4.04
N ARG A 141 -4.31 35.21 3.96
CA ARG A 141 -2.96 35.59 3.56
C ARG A 141 -1.96 35.17 4.64
N THR A 142 -0.99 34.34 4.29
CA THR A 142 0.09 33.91 5.18
C THR A 142 1.31 34.83 5.14
N ASN A 143 1.54 35.50 3.99
CA ASN A 143 2.76 36.23 3.69
C ASN A 143 4.00 35.36 3.89
N PHE A 144 3.91 34.08 3.51
CA PHE A 144 4.97 33.10 3.68
C PHE A 144 5.47 32.59 2.33
N ASN A 145 6.77 32.73 2.12
CA ASN A 145 7.47 32.17 0.97
C ASN A 145 8.86 31.70 1.44
N SER A 146 9.16 30.41 1.25
CA SER A 146 10.46 29.80 1.59
C SER A 146 11.29 29.44 0.37
N THR A 147 10.85 29.80 -0.83
CA THR A 147 11.55 29.53 -2.08
C THR A 147 12.84 30.37 -2.20
N THR A 148 13.73 29.95 -3.05
CA THR A 148 15.00 30.68 -3.28
C THR A 148 14.88 31.71 -4.39
N ASP A 149 13.84 31.66 -5.19
CA ASP A 149 13.52 32.59 -6.28
C ASP A 149 12.81 33.86 -5.81
N GLY A 150 12.23 33.82 -4.60
CA GLY A 150 11.41 34.87 -4.04
C GLY A 150 12.18 35.94 -3.28
N ASN A 151 12.04 37.17 -3.73
CA ASN A 151 12.52 38.32 -2.97
C ASN A 151 11.51 38.83 -1.95
N ASP A 152 10.30 38.29 -1.91
CA ASP A 152 9.17 38.79 -1.15
C ASP A 152 8.53 37.69 -0.31
N ASN A 153 8.11 38.06 0.90
CA ASN A 153 7.24 37.23 1.73
C ASN A 153 5.82 37.26 1.15
N ASP A 154 5.64 36.72 -0.05
CA ASP A 154 4.35 36.68 -0.74
C ASP A 154 4.09 35.26 -1.25
N GLU A 155 2.92 34.74 -0.96
CA GLU A 155 2.41 33.45 -1.44
C GLU A 155 1.73 33.53 -2.80
N LEU A 156 1.83 34.66 -3.52
CA LEU A 156 1.26 34.80 -4.87
C LEU A 156 1.97 33.91 -5.87
N ASP A 157 1.20 33.11 -6.59
CA ASP A 157 1.64 32.32 -7.72
C ASP A 157 0.71 32.58 -8.91
N LEU A 158 1.26 33.08 -10.01
CA LEU A 158 0.58 33.32 -11.27
C LEU A 158 1.21 32.59 -12.44
N ILE A 159 2.17 31.71 -12.18
CA ILE A 159 3.00 31.03 -13.19
C ILE A 159 2.73 29.53 -13.18
N ASP A 160 3.12 28.80 -12.14
CA ASP A 160 2.90 27.38 -12.03
C ASP A 160 1.41 27.06 -11.85
N GLY A 161 0.77 27.67 -10.85
CA GLY A 161 -0.66 27.53 -10.59
C GLY A 161 -1.08 26.29 -9.86
N HIS A 162 -0.15 25.35 -9.53
CA HIS A 162 -0.49 24.11 -8.86
C HIS A 162 -1.13 24.36 -7.49
N GLY A 163 -0.60 25.26 -6.68
CA GLY A 163 -1.18 25.62 -5.40
C GLY A 163 -2.54 26.32 -5.50
N THR A 164 -2.80 27.07 -6.60
CA THR A 164 -4.14 27.61 -6.90
C THR A 164 -5.12 26.47 -7.17
N ALA A 165 -4.71 25.50 -7.97
CA ALA A 165 -5.52 24.34 -8.34
C ALA A 165 -5.83 23.46 -7.10
N THR A 166 -4.84 23.12 -6.30
CA THR A 166 -5.03 22.31 -5.07
C THR A 166 -5.89 23.03 -4.03
N SER A 167 -5.71 24.35 -3.87
CA SER A 167 -6.55 25.17 -3.02
C SER A 167 -8.01 25.19 -3.47
N SER A 168 -8.26 25.19 -4.79
CA SER A 168 -9.61 25.17 -5.34
C SER A 168 -10.35 23.88 -5.02
N VAL A 169 -9.64 22.74 -4.99
CA VAL A 169 -10.25 21.46 -4.61
C VAL A 169 -10.61 21.43 -3.12
N VAL A 170 -9.80 22.03 -2.23
CA VAL A 170 -10.19 22.18 -0.81
C VAL A 170 -11.49 22.99 -0.71
N VAL A 171 -11.55 24.13 -1.39
CA VAL A 171 -12.73 25.03 -1.36
C VAL A 171 -13.97 24.34 -1.89
N ASP A 172 -13.85 23.59 -3.00
CA ASP A 172 -14.96 22.90 -3.65
C ASP A 172 -15.59 21.80 -2.77
N ASN A 173 -14.76 21.18 -1.88
CA ASN A 173 -15.21 20.11 -0.97
C ASN A 173 -15.68 20.61 0.40
N THR A 174 -15.64 21.93 0.67
CA THR A 174 -15.86 22.47 2.02
C THR A 174 -16.90 23.59 2.08
N PRO A 175 -17.60 23.75 3.23
CA PRO A 175 -18.51 24.86 3.45
C PRO A 175 -17.75 26.19 3.64
N ASP A 176 -18.49 27.32 3.58
CA ASP A 176 -17.96 28.67 3.68
C ASP A 176 -17.24 28.99 5.03
N SER A 177 -17.47 28.17 6.06
CA SER A 177 -16.77 28.26 7.35
C SER A 177 -15.33 27.77 7.33
N VAL A 178 -14.87 27.16 6.22
CA VAL A 178 -13.50 26.70 6.06
C VAL A 178 -12.71 27.69 5.25
N SER A 179 -11.62 28.20 5.77
CA SER A 179 -10.66 29.05 5.07
C SER A 179 -9.42 28.25 4.64
N VAL A 180 -8.69 28.76 3.67
CA VAL A 180 -7.46 28.19 3.16
C VAL A 180 -6.30 29.15 3.38
N ALA A 181 -5.26 28.71 4.06
CA ALA A 181 -4.00 29.44 4.25
C ALA A 181 -2.92 28.76 3.43
N VAL A 182 -2.31 29.45 2.49
CA VAL A 182 -1.32 28.86 1.56
C VAL A 182 0.08 29.28 1.96
N TYR A 183 0.98 28.30 2.03
CA TYR A 183 2.40 28.47 2.31
C TYR A 183 3.19 28.13 1.05
N ARG A 184 3.79 29.15 0.44
CA ARG A 184 4.61 28.96 -0.75
C ARG A 184 5.94 28.32 -0.36
N VAL A 185 6.12 27.08 -0.75
CA VAL A 185 7.33 26.29 -0.47
C VAL A 185 7.98 25.77 -1.75
N LEU A 186 7.33 25.87 -2.88
CA LEU A 186 7.84 25.49 -4.20
C LEU A 186 7.94 26.73 -5.08
N ASP A 187 9.00 26.81 -5.87
CA ASP A 187 9.20 27.87 -6.86
C ASP A 187 8.38 27.66 -8.14
N ASP A 188 8.59 28.49 -9.15
CA ASP A 188 7.84 28.42 -10.41
C ASP A 188 8.18 27.19 -11.25
N GLU A 189 9.28 26.50 -10.97
CA GLU A 189 9.67 25.21 -11.54
C GLU A 189 9.17 24.03 -10.69
N GLY A 190 8.52 24.28 -9.56
CA GLY A 190 8.05 23.27 -8.63
C GLY A 190 9.14 22.74 -7.69
N ASP A 191 10.29 23.38 -7.59
CA ASP A 191 11.45 22.91 -6.84
C ASP A 191 11.63 23.66 -5.51
N ASN A 192 12.22 23.01 -4.52
CA ASN A 192 12.82 23.65 -3.36
C ASN A 192 13.72 22.67 -2.58
N SER A 193 14.43 23.22 -1.58
CA SER A 193 15.17 22.41 -0.62
C SER A 193 14.25 21.74 0.41
N ILE A 194 14.69 20.62 0.95
CA ILE A 194 13.97 19.91 2.04
C ILE A 194 13.75 20.83 3.24
N VAL A 195 14.74 21.69 3.56
CA VAL A 195 14.62 22.67 4.65
C VAL A 195 13.52 23.69 4.34
N GLY A 196 13.43 24.18 3.11
CA GLY A 196 12.37 25.12 2.68
C GLY A 196 10.98 24.53 2.81
N ILE A 197 10.80 23.30 2.35
CA ILE A 197 9.51 22.58 2.48
C ILE A 197 9.15 22.37 3.96
N CYS A 198 10.11 21.95 4.79
CA CYS A 198 9.86 21.77 6.22
C CYS A 198 9.55 23.09 6.94
N ALA A 199 10.11 24.21 6.49
CA ALA A 199 9.79 25.53 7.04
C ALA A 199 8.30 25.87 6.85
N GLY A 200 7.72 25.55 5.70
CA GLY A 200 6.27 25.71 5.48
C GLY A 200 5.43 24.89 6.43
N ILE A 201 5.78 23.62 6.65
CA ILE A 201 5.07 22.77 7.64
C ILE A 201 5.14 23.39 9.03
N LEU A 202 6.32 23.84 9.45
CA LEU A 202 6.52 24.43 10.78
C LEU A 202 5.77 25.76 10.92
N GLN A 203 5.71 26.57 9.85
CA GLN A 203 4.94 27.81 9.87
C GLN A 203 3.44 27.52 10.00
N ALA A 204 2.91 26.57 9.21
CA ALA A 204 1.52 26.17 9.31
C ALA A 204 1.14 25.68 10.74
N ILE A 205 2.03 24.90 11.37
CA ILE A 205 1.88 24.50 12.78
C ILE A 205 1.90 25.72 13.72
N SER A 206 2.78 26.69 13.48
CA SER A 206 2.89 27.92 14.29
C SER A 206 1.67 28.81 14.18
N ASP A 207 1.05 28.85 12.98
CA ASP A 207 -0.17 29.61 12.71
C ASP A 207 -1.43 28.89 13.22
N ASN A 208 -1.25 27.68 13.78
CA ASN A 208 -2.32 26.84 14.32
C ASN A 208 -3.41 26.52 13.30
N VAL A 209 -3.04 26.14 12.08
CA VAL A 209 -4.00 25.61 11.13
C VAL A 209 -4.58 24.29 11.66
N ASP A 210 -5.81 23.97 11.25
CA ASP A 210 -6.51 22.78 11.74
C ASP A 210 -6.15 21.51 10.98
N ILE A 211 -5.69 21.65 9.73
CA ILE A 211 -5.32 20.56 8.83
C ILE A 211 -4.22 21.07 7.91
N ILE A 212 -3.27 20.23 7.52
CA ILE A 212 -2.28 20.52 6.49
C ILE A 212 -2.58 19.65 5.27
N SER A 213 -2.75 20.27 4.10
CA SER A 213 -2.81 19.63 2.78
C SER A 213 -1.48 19.83 2.07
N MET A 214 -0.81 18.74 1.71
CA MET A 214 0.52 18.77 1.11
C MET A 214 0.54 17.88 -0.13
N SER A 215 0.26 18.48 -1.30
CA SER A 215 0.25 17.77 -2.58
C SER A 215 1.67 17.57 -3.13
N ILE A 216 2.58 17.15 -2.27
CA ILE A 216 4.02 17.01 -2.51
C ILE A 216 4.47 15.61 -2.10
N ALA A 217 5.24 14.94 -2.97
CA ALA A 217 5.93 13.69 -2.67
C ALA A 217 7.35 13.74 -3.25
N PHE A 218 8.35 13.42 -2.44
CA PHE A 218 9.76 13.46 -2.84
C PHE A 218 10.60 12.44 -2.08
N ALA A 219 11.74 12.06 -2.64
CA ALA A 219 12.66 11.15 -1.97
C ALA A 219 13.45 11.86 -0.86
N ASP A 220 13.24 11.46 0.40
CA ASP A 220 13.93 12.03 1.56
C ASP A 220 14.53 10.95 2.45
N GLU A 221 15.82 11.09 2.78
CA GLU A 221 16.56 10.19 3.66
C GLU A 221 16.97 10.84 4.99
N ASN A 222 16.78 12.15 5.16
CA ASN A 222 17.36 12.86 6.29
C ASN A 222 16.54 12.86 7.58
N GLY A 223 15.27 12.51 7.51
CA GLY A 223 14.37 12.43 8.66
C GLY A 223 13.89 13.78 9.22
N LEU A 224 14.24 14.90 8.59
CA LEU A 224 13.75 16.23 8.98
C LEU A 224 12.25 16.33 8.70
N THR A 225 11.82 15.96 7.50
CA THR A 225 10.41 15.91 7.11
C THR A 225 9.61 15.00 8.05
N LYS A 226 10.16 13.81 8.37
CA LYS A 226 9.53 12.91 9.34
C LYS A 226 9.31 13.58 10.70
N SER A 227 10.28 14.36 11.15
CA SER A 227 10.20 15.06 12.44
C SER A 227 9.20 16.21 12.41
N ALA A 228 9.09 16.93 11.29
CA ALA A 228 8.07 17.96 11.09
C ALA A 228 6.65 17.36 11.09
N CYS A 229 6.44 16.26 10.35
CA CYS A 229 5.16 15.54 10.34
C CYS A 229 4.80 15.00 11.74
N LYS A 230 5.78 14.47 12.46
CA LYS A 230 5.57 14.02 13.83
C LYS A 230 5.16 15.16 14.77
N LEU A 231 5.74 16.34 14.60
CA LEU A 231 5.36 17.51 15.40
C LEU A 231 3.93 17.96 15.12
N ALA A 232 3.49 17.94 13.86
CA ALA A 232 2.10 18.20 13.49
C ALA A 232 1.16 17.19 14.15
N TYR A 233 1.48 15.89 14.06
CA TYR A 233 0.73 14.83 14.73
C TYR A 233 0.63 15.03 16.25
N GLU A 234 1.75 15.37 16.93
CA GLU A 234 1.78 15.66 18.37
C GLU A 234 0.98 16.93 18.75
N LYS A 235 0.72 17.81 17.77
CA LYS A 235 -0.14 18.99 17.91
C LYS A 235 -1.58 18.73 17.49
N ASP A 236 -1.92 17.51 17.13
CA ASP A 236 -3.25 17.10 16.67
C ASP A 236 -3.68 17.76 15.35
N ILE A 237 -2.71 18.09 14.49
CA ILE A 237 -2.88 18.67 13.17
C ILE A 237 -2.65 17.57 12.13
N PRO A 238 -3.71 17.06 11.45
CA PRO A 238 -3.56 16.10 10.39
C PRO A 238 -2.76 16.66 9.21
N ILE A 239 -1.75 15.91 8.75
CA ILE A 239 -1.11 16.13 7.45
C ILE A 239 -1.69 15.13 6.46
N VAL A 240 -2.29 15.64 5.38
CA VAL A 240 -2.75 14.87 4.24
C VAL A 240 -1.76 15.07 3.11
N CYS A 241 -1.23 14.00 2.55
CA CYS A 241 -0.20 14.11 1.51
C CYS A 241 -0.48 13.19 0.31
N SER A 242 0.08 13.60 -0.84
CA SER A 242 -0.01 12.82 -2.07
C SER A 242 0.90 11.60 -2.03
N SER A 243 0.46 10.52 -2.69
CA SER A 243 1.28 9.32 -2.84
C SER A 243 2.36 9.47 -3.93
N GLY A 244 2.19 10.41 -4.89
CA GLY A 244 3.01 10.58 -6.09
C GLY A 244 2.41 9.88 -7.32
N ASN A 245 2.95 10.15 -8.51
CA ASN A 245 2.28 9.88 -9.79
C ASN A 245 3.05 8.96 -10.76
N GLU A 246 4.02 8.17 -10.29
CA GLU A 246 4.87 7.33 -11.15
C GLU A 246 4.46 5.86 -11.18
N GLY A 247 3.34 5.48 -10.57
CA GLY A 247 2.90 4.10 -10.45
C GLY A 247 3.83 3.23 -9.58
N ARG A 248 4.59 3.85 -8.66
CA ARG A 248 5.66 3.21 -7.89
C ARG A 248 5.24 2.90 -6.46
N ASN A 249 5.98 1.99 -5.83
CA ASN A 249 5.81 1.72 -4.41
C ASN A 249 6.48 2.79 -3.56
N ILE A 250 5.71 3.50 -2.72
CA ILE A 250 6.17 4.65 -1.92
C ILE A 250 7.27 4.30 -0.92
N ILE A 251 7.32 3.05 -0.43
CA ILE A 251 8.37 2.60 0.49
C ILE A 251 9.64 2.29 -0.28
N ALA A 252 9.51 1.55 -1.39
CA ALA A 252 10.65 1.15 -2.22
C ALA A 252 11.42 2.34 -2.76
N TRP A 253 10.72 3.43 -3.10
CA TRP A 253 11.29 4.65 -3.64
C TRP A 253 11.48 5.76 -2.60
N ASN A 254 11.21 5.44 -1.33
CA ASN A 254 11.48 6.32 -0.20
C ASN A 254 10.72 7.67 -0.21
N TYR A 255 9.50 7.69 -0.80
CA TYR A 255 8.70 8.91 -0.90
C TYR A 255 8.27 9.46 0.46
N SER A 256 8.56 10.72 0.69
CA SER A 256 8.17 11.50 1.89
C SER A 256 7.21 12.62 1.48
N PRO A 257 6.21 12.95 2.30
CA PRO A 257 5.85 12.36 3.59
C PRO A 257 5.04 11.05 3.48
N ALA A 258 4.68 10.59 2.29
CA ALA A 258 3.77 9.47 2.00
C ALA A 258 4.12 8.14 2.71
N LYS A 259 5.38 7.91 3.07
CA LYS A 259 5.82 6.70 3.80
C LYS A 259 5.71 6.81 5.32
N PHE A 260 5.19 7.90 5.88
CA PHE A 260 5.16 8.13 7.32
C PHE A 260 3.80 7.79 7.93
N GLU A 261 3.79 7.04 9.01
CA GLU A 261 2.58 6.71 9.79
C GLU A 261 1.89 7.94 10.41
N THR A 262 2.58 9.08 10.46
CA THR A 262 2.07 10.36 10.98
C THR A 262 1.47 11.25 9.89
N ALA A 263 1.30 10.74 8.69
CA ALA A 263 0.65 11.43 7.58
C ALA A 263 -0.45 10.55 7.00
N ILE A 264 -1.52 11.16 6.51
CA ILE A 264 -2.60 10.50 5.79
C ILE A 264 -2.24 10.54 4.31
N THR A 265 -1.91 9.38 3.73
CA THR A 265 -1.44 9.28 2.36
C THR A 265 -2.56 8.93 1.40
N VAL A 266 -2.69 9.72 0.34
CA VAL A 266 -3.81 9.64 -0.60
C VAL A 266 -3.37 9.25 -2.00
N GLY A 267 -4.00 8.21 -2.54
CA GLY A 267 -3.91 7.82 -3.95
C GLY A 267 -5.09 8.32 -4.76
N ALA A 268 -4.97 8.25 -6.09
CA ALA A 268 -5.95 8.78 -7.02
C ALA A 268 -6.80 7.70 -7.69
N THR A 269 -8.12 7.99 -7.84
CA THR A 269 -9.04 7.20 -8.66
C THR A 269 -9.57 8.00 -9.84
N SER A 270 -9.89 7.27 -10.91
CA SER A 270 -10.57 7.79 -12.09
C SER A 270 -12.08 7.92 -11.89
N ARG A 271 -12.76 8.53 -12.86
CA ARG A 271 -14.23 8.56 -12.91
C ARG A 271 -14.85 7.16 -12.92
N ALA A 272 -14.15 6.17 -13.46
CA ALA A 272 -14.55 4.78 -13.43
C ALA A 272 -14.28 4.09 -12.07
N ASN A 273 -13.97 4.85 -11.03
CA ASN A 273 -13.68 4.35 -9.68
C ASN A 273 -12.53 3.31 -9.63
N ARG A 274 -11.61 3.39 -10.58
CA ARG A 274 -10.41 2.57 -10.65
C ARG A 274 -9.22 3.38 -10.14
N ILE A 275 -8.29 2.71 -9.49
CA ILE A 275 -7.03 3.36 -9.17
C ILE A 275 -6.32 3.72 -10.47
N CYS A 276 -5.89 4.96 -10.56
CA CYS A 276 -5.12 5.42 -11.69
C CYS A 276 -3.79 4.68 -11.76
N SER A 277 -3.43 4.21 -12.94
CA SER A 277 -2.23 3.39 -13.14
C SER A 277 -0.93 4.12 -12.77
N TRP A 278 -0.94 5.42 -12.89
CA TRP A 278 0.16 6.30 -12.50
C TRP A 278 0.17 6.60 -11.00
N SER A 279 -0.94 6.44 -10.24
CA SER A 279 -0.96 6.66 -8.81
C SER A 279 0.00 5.72 -8.08
N ASN A 280 0.86 6.26 -7.25
CA ASN A 280 1.77 5.45 -6.44
C ASN A 280 1.00 4.57 -5.47
N ASN A 281 1.62 3.48 -5.05
CA ASN A 281 1.02 2.43 -4.25
C ASN A 281 1.92 2.02 -3.07
N GLY A 282 1.42 1.18 -2.18
CA GLY A 282 2.19 0.66 -1.03
C GLY A 282 1.38 0.57 0.24
N LEU A 283 2.01 0.06 1.30
CA LEU A 283 1.34 -0.23 2.58
C LEU A 283 0.85 1.03 3.33
N TYR A 284 1.43 2.18 3.02
CA TYR A 284 1.08 3.45 3.68
C TYR A 284 0.07 4.29 2.89
N ILE A 285 -0.53 3.75 1.82
CA ILE A 285 -1.71 4.39 1.24
C ILE A 285 -2.87 4.21 2.22
N ASP A 286 -3.44 5.31 2.70
CA ASP A 286 -4.58 5.26 3.60
C ASP A 286 -5.90 5.29 2.84
N PHE A 287 -6.06 6.20 1.89
CA PHE A 287 -7.30 6.37 1.14
C PHE A 287 -7.04 6.58 -0.34
N VAL A 288 -8.06 6.35 -1.14
CA VAL A 288 -8.11 6.72 -2.54
C VAL A 288 -9.39 7.50 -2.81
N VAL A 289 -9.28 8.58 -3.56
CA VAL A 289 -10.40 9.47 -3.93
C VAL A 289 -10.18 10.01 -5.35
N PRO A 290 -11.19 10.69 -5.95
CA PRO A 290 -11.03 11.31 -7.27
C PRO A 290 -9.76 12.12 -7.42
N GLY A 291 -9.00 11.86 -8.50
CA GLY A 291 -7.78 12.56 -8.83
C GLY A 291 -7.43 12.55 -10.33
N GLU A 292 -8.30 11.97 -11.19
CA GLU A 292 -8.16 12.02 -12.65
C GLU A 292 -9.25 12.90 -13.25
N ASP A 293 -8.92 13.75 -14.21
CA ASP A 293 -9.85 14.69 -14.87
C ASP A 293 -10.65 15.56 -13.88
N VAL A 294 -9.97 16.16 -12.90
CA VAL A 294 -10.56 17.04 -11.92
C VAL A 294 -10.56 18.47 -12.43
N ASN A 295 -11.73 19.10 -12.48
CA ASN A 295 -11.83 20.52 -12.80
C ASN A 295 -11.22 21.34 -11.66
N VAL A 296 -10.33 22.27 -11.98
CA VAL A 296 -9.61 23.10 -11.03
C VAL A 296 -9.60 24.57 -11.44
N ALA A 297 -9.46 25.46 -10.49
CA ALA A 297 -9.15 26.85 -10.75
C ALA A 297 -7.65 26.98 -10.99
N VAL A 298 -7.26 27.76 -12.01
CA VAL A 298 -5.87 28.05 -12.32
C VAL A 298 -5.66 29.58 -12.37
N PRO A 299 -4.41 30.09 -12.30
CA PRO A 299 -4.16 31.52 -12.20
C PRO A 299 -4.87 32.38 -13.26
N ASN A 300 -5.05 33.65 -12.94
CA ASN A 300 -5.66 34.66 -13.82
C ASN A 300 -7.17 34.45 -14.10
N ASN A 301 -7.94 33.97 -13.12
CA ASN A 301 -9.36 33.65 -13.19
C ASN A 301 -9.69 32.64 -14.31
N LYS A 302 -8.84 31.65 -14.50
CA LYS A 302 -9.07 30.56 -15.45
C LYS A 302 -9.43 29.27 -14.77
N TYR A 303 -9.91 28.33 -15.56
CA TYR A 303 -10.28 26.98 -15.12
C TYR A 303 -9.70 25.96 -16.10
N ASP A 304 -9.34 24.78 -15.59
CA ASP A 304 -8.78 23.71 -16.40
C ASP A 304 -9.16 22.33 -15.83
N VAL A 305 -8.75 21.26 -16.49
CA VAL A 305 -8.97 19.86 -16.07
C VAL A 305 -7.62 19.20 -15.88
N TRP A 306 -7.30 18.88 -14.63
CA TRP A 306 -6.00 18.31 -14.27
C TRP A 306 -6.13 16.94 -13.62
N SER A 307 -5.06 16.14 -13.70
CA SER A 307 -4.98 14.80 -13.13
C SER A 307 -3.75 14.66 -12.24
N GLY A 308 -3.89 14.06 -11.06
CA GLY A 308 -2.78 13.82 -10.14
C GLY A 308 -3.27 13.39 -8.76
N THR A 309 -2.42 12.69 -8.00
CA THR A 309 -2.65 12.49 -6.56
C THR A 309 -2.65 13.83 -5.82
N SER A 310 -2.11 14.87 -6.46
CA SER A 310 -2.17 16.26 -6.03
C SER A 310 -3.59 16.79 -5.88
N PHE A 311 -4.56 16.29 -6.63
CA PHE A 311 -5.98 16.70 -6.55
C PHE A 311 -6.80 15.78 -5.66
N ALA A 312 -6.37 14.54 -5.48
CA ALA A 312 -6.94 13.63 -4.50
C ALA A 312 -6.62 14.08 -3.05
N THR A 313 -5.42 14.58 -2.81
CA THR A 313 -4.96 15.03 -1.49
C THR A 313 -5.82 16.15 -0.89
N PRO A 314 -6.05 17.30 -1.55
CA PRO A 314 -6.89 18.37 -1.04
C PRO A 314 -8.36 17.97 -0.91
N CYS A 315 -8.83 17.01 -1.70
CA CYS A 315 -10.16 16.43 -1.53
C CYS A 315 -10.30 15.77 -0.16
N VAL A 316 -9.33 14.93 0.26
CA VAL A 316 -9.35 14.31 1.61
C VAL A 316 -9.17 15.36 2.71
N ALA A 317 -8.31 16.36 2.50
CA ALA A 317 -8.18 17.47 3.45
C ALA A 317 -9.49 18.23 3.63
N GLY A 318 -10.23 18.49 2.54
CA GLY A 318 -11.57 19.08 2.55
C GLY A 318 -12.58 18.20 3.29
N ILE A 319 -12.57 16.90 3.06
CA ILE A 319 -13.42 15.93 3.78
C ILE A 319 -13.13 15.98 5.29
N ILE A 320 -11.87 16.01 5.70
CA ILE A 320 -11.49 16.13 7.11
C ILE A 320 -11.99 17.47 7.69
N ALA A 321 -11.84 18.56 6.94
CA ALA A 321 -12.33 19.86 7.36
C ALA A 321 -13.86 19.84 7.54
N LEU A 322 -14.59 19.23 6.63
CA LEU A 322 -16.05 19.08 6.70
C LEU A 322 -16.48 18.30 7.97
N ILE A 323 -15.75 17.25 8.33
CA ILE A 323 -15.99 16.49 9.55
C ILE A 323 -15.67 17.33 10.80
N LYS A 324 -14.53 18.02 10.80
CA LYS A 324 -14.11 18.85 11.93
C LYS A 324 -15.02 20.06 12.15
N THR A 325 -15.52 20.73 11.09
CA THR A 325 -16.45 21.83 11.26
C THR A 325 -17.72 21.46 12.04
N ALA A 326 -18.17 20.22 11.89
CA ALA A 326 -19.32 19.68 12.59
C ALA A 326 -18.96 19.17 14.01
N ASN A 327 -17.69 18.85 14.30
CA ASN A 327 -17.21 18.28 15.57
C ASN A 327 -15.73 18.64 15.80
N ILE A 328 -15.46 19.88 16.19
CA ILE A 328 -14.10 20.42 16.32
C ILE A 328 -13.18 19.65 17.27
N ASP A 329 -13.75 19.03 18.31
CA ASP A 329 -13.00 18.30 19.34
C ASP A 329 -12.53 16.90 18.88
N TYR A 330 -12.67 16.57 17.60
CA TYR A 330 -12.16 15.31 17.08
C TYR A 330 -10.65 15.37 16.89
N SER A 331 -9.96 14.53 17.66
CA SER A 331 -8.51 14.33 17.51
C SER A 331 -8.16 13.65 16.19
N TYR A 332 -6.87 13.75 15.80
CA TYR A 332 -6.32 13.06 14.64
C TYR A 332 -6.73 11.57 14.61
N ASP A 333 -6.43 10.84 15.69
CA ASP A 333 -6.73 9.41 15.80
C ASP A 333 -8.24 9.12 15.64
N LYS A 334 -9.08 10.03 16.17
CA LYS A 334 -10.52 9.91 16.04
C LYS A 334 -10.97 10.09 14.60
N ILE A 335 -10.43 11.11 13.91
CA ILE A 335 -10.73 11.40 12.50
C ILE A 335 -10.29 10.24 11.63
N GLU A 336 -9.04 9.79 11.78
CA GLU A 336 -8.50 8.67 11.02
C GLU A 336 -9.37 7.41 11.19
N LYS A 337 -9.76 7.11 12.43
CA LYS A 337 -10.67 5.99 12.71
C LYS A 337 -12.03 6.15 12.04
N ILE A 338 -12.63 7.34 12.08
CA ILE A 338 -13.91 7.63 11.42
C ILE A 338 -13.77 7.41 9.91
N LEU A 339 -12.74 7.96 9.30
CA LEU A 339 -12.48 7.80 7.87
C LEU A 339 -12.34 6.33 7.50
N LYS A 340 -11.51 5.58 8.24
CA LYS A 340 -11.30 4.12 8.02
C LYS A 340 -12.59 3.30 8.13
N GLN A 341 -13.51 3.69 8.99
CA GLN A 341 -14.81 3.04 9.16
C GLN A 341 -15.84 3.43 8.10
N SER A 342 -15.60 4.52 7.38
CA SER A 342 -16.53 5.13 6.44
C SER A 342 -16.13 4.93 4.98
N THR A 343 -15.21 4.04 4.70
CA THR A 343 -14.77 3.74 3.34
C THR A 343 -15.55 2.58 2.73
N ILE A 344 -15.65 2.60 1.41
CA ILE A 344 -16.02 1.43 0.62
C ILE A 344 -14.80 0.98 -0.19
N PHE A 345 -14.66 -0.33 -0.39
CA PHE A 345 -13.74 -0.83 -1.38
C PHE A 345 -14.39 -0.65 -2.75
N SER A 346 -13.81 0.24 -3.55
CA SER A 346 -14.29 0.52 -4.90
C SER A 346 -13.98 -0.60 -5.89
N LEU A 347 -13.30 -1.66 -5.48
CA LEU A 347 -12.85 -2.73 -6.35
C LEU A 347 -13.37 -4.08 -5.91
N ASN A 348 -13.82 -4.87 -6.88
CA ASN A 348 -14.12 -6.28 -6.69
C ASN A 348 -12.88 -7.01 -6.14
N VAL A 349 -12.94 -7.37 -4.88
CA VAL A 349 -11.85 -8.10 -4.23
C VAL A 349 -12.06 -9.58 -4.46
N TYR A 350 -11.24 -10.17 -5.32
CA TYR A 350 -11.23 -11.61 -5.51
C TYR A 350 -10.53 -12.29 -4.34
N VAL A 351 -11.26 -13.07 -3.57
CA VAL A 351 -10.69 -13.97 -2.56
C VAL A 351 -11.18 -15.38 -2.87
N ASN A 352 -10.27 -16.32 -3.13
CA ASN A 352 -10.59 -17.72 -3.46
C ASN A 352 -11.58 -17.89 -4.63
N ASN A 353 -11.47 -17.09 -5.69
CA ASN A 353 -12.39 -17.06 -6.83
C ASN A 353 -13.83 -16.60 -6.51
N GLU A 354 -14.08 -16.05 -5.35
CA GLU A 354 -15.34 -15.40 -5.03
C GLU A 354 -15.12 -13.88 -4.98
N ILE A 355 -16.05 -13.14 -5.61
CA ILE A 355 -16.09 -11.68 -5.52
C ILE A 355 -16.74 -11.34 -4.17
N TYR A 356 -15.97 -10.73 -3.29
CA TYR A 356 -16.54 -10.16 -2.07
C TYR A 356 -17.03 -8.75 -2.38
N THR A 357 -18.34 -8.62 -2.50
CA THR A 357 -19.02 -7.32 -2.45
C THR A 357 -19.32 -6.96 -1.00
N ASP A 358 -19.19 -5.69 -0.65
CA ASP A 358 -19.21 -5.16 0.72
C ASP A 358 -20.54 -5.31 1.49
N GLU A 359 -21.59 -5.85 0.86
CA GLU A 359 -22.95 -5.82 1.41
C GLU A 359 -23.17 -6.63 2.71
N ASN A 360 -22.26 -7.57 3.06
CA ASN A 360 -22.46 -8.45 4.23
C ASN A 360 -21.21 -8.78 5.04
N SER A 361 -20.08 -8.13 4.83
CA SER A 361 -18.84 -8.48 5.52
C SER A 361 -18.43 -7.39 6.50
N ASN A 362 -18.20 -7.78 7.74
CA ASN A 362 -17.55 -6.91 8.72
C ASN A 362 -16.14 -6.58 8.20
N ARG A 363 -15.92 -5.31 7.86
CA ARG A 363 -14.67 -4.76 7.27
C ARG A 363 -13.44 -5.12 8.10
N GLU A 364 -13.58 -5.11 9.41
CA GLU A 364 -12.52 -5.50 10.35
C GLU A 364 -12.17 -6.99 10.21
N THR A 365 -13.15 -7.85 9.94
CA THR A 365 -12.93 -9.28 9.69
C THR A 365 -12.22 -9.51 8.37
N ILE A 366 -12.58 -8.79 7.30
CA ILE A 366 -11.89 -8.89 5.99
C ILE A 366 -10.46 -8.34 6.10
N TYR A 367 -10.27 -7.22 6.75
CA TYR A 367 -8.97 -6.64 7.01
C TYR A 367 -8.08 -7.58 7.82
N ASN A 368 -8.57 -8.12 8.93
CA ASN A 368 -7.83 -9.04 9.78
C ASN A 368 -7.59 -10.39 9.11
N PHE A 369 -8.54 -10.90 8.33
CA PHE A 369 -8.38 -12.12 7.54
C PHE A 369 -7.27 -11.93 6.48
N LYS A 370 -7.28 -10.82 5.74
CA LYS A 370 -6.27 -10.51 4.72
C LYS A 370 -4.91 -10.21 5.34
N LYS A 371 -4.85 -9.49 6.46
CA LYS A 371 -3.62 -9.21 7.19
C LYS A 371 -2.98 -10.48 7.76
N THR A 372 -3.77 -11.46 8.20
CA THR A 372 -3.27 -12.68 8.83
C THR A 372 -3.01 -13.82 7.84
N GLN A 373 -3.80 -13.92 6.76
CA GLN A 373 -3.72 -15.03 5.82
C GLN A 373 -2.97 -14.68 4.53
N TYR A 374 -2.97 -13.39 4.14
CA TYR A 374 -2.27 -12.87 2.97
C TYR A 374 -1.58 -11.53 3.30
N PRO A 375 -0.69 -11.49 4.27
CA PRO A 375 -0.14 -10.22 4.76
C PRO A 375 0.64 -9.45 3.70
N TYR A 376 1.01 -10.09 2.57
CA TYR A 376 1.96 -9.54 1.61
C TYR A 376 1.69 -9.86 0.14
N THR A 377 0.49 -10.31 -0.25
CA THR A 377 0.23 -10.60 -1.66
C THR A 377 -0.07 -9.31 -2.44
N ILE A 378 0.46 -9.23 -3.66
CA ILE A 378 0.33 -8.08 -4.58
C ILE A 378 -1.14 -7.77 -4.91
N ASP A 379 -2.01 -8.78 -4.91
CA ASP A 379 -3.45 -8.63 -5.10
C ASP A 379 -4.20 -8.24 -3.81
N CYS A 380 -3.50 -7.78 -2.78
CA CYS A 380 -4.19 -7.15 -1.66
C CYS A 380 -4.63 -5.75 -2.09
N PRO A 381 -5.92 -5.50 -2.31
CA PRO A 381 -6.43 -4.18 -2.69
C PRO A 381 -6.01 -3.12 -1.71
N PHE A 382 -5.77 -3.51 -0.45
CA PHE A 382 -5.31 -2.68 0.63
C PHE A 382 -3.95 -2.01 0.34
N LYS A 383 -3.04 -2.65 -0.42
CA LYS A 383 -1.76 -2.06 -0.81
C LYS A 383 -1.89 -0.97 -1.88
N GLN A 384 -2.93 -1.04 -2.68
CA GLN A 384 -3.19 -0.08 -3.76
C GLN A 384 -4.20 0.98 -3.33
N ASN A 385 -5.21 0.60 -2.56
CA ASN A 385 -6.38 1.40 -2.23
C ASN A 385 -6.40 1.87 -0.78
N GLY A 386 -5.44 1.46 0.06
CA GLY A 386 -5.53 1.69 1.49
C GLY A 386 -6.83 1.12 2.07
N TYR A 387 -7.56 1.96 2.82
CA TYR A 387 -8.88 1.63 3.34
C TYR A 387 -10.01 1.77 2.29
N GLY A 388 -9.73 2.33 1.11
CA GLY A 388 -10.67 2.51 0.01
C GLY A 388 -11.18 3.93 -0.15
N LEU A 389 -12.30 4.08 -0.86
CA LEU A 389 -12.96 5.36 -1.13
C LEU A 389 -13.79 5.81 0.06
N ILE A 390 -13.57 7.02 0.55
CA ILE A 390 -14.31 7.60 1.68
C ILE A 390 -15.76 7.88 1.27
N GLN A 391 -16.71 7.56 2.16
CA GLN A 391 -18.15 7.80 1.99
C GLN A 391 -18.71 8.62 3.16
N LEU A 392 -19.06 9.87 2.90
CA LEU A 392 -19.54 10.78 3.94
C LEU A 392 -20.92 10.42 4.51
N ASN A 393 -21.78 9.72 3.75
CA ASN A 393 -23.07 9.26 4.24
C ASN A 393 -22.96 8.38 5.49
N GLU A 394 -21.92 7.58 5.58
CA GLU A 394 -21.64 6.72 6.74
C GLU A 394 -21.30 7.55 7.98
N ILE A 395 -20.57 8.65 7.78
CA ILE A 395 -20.14 9.55 8.86
C ILE A 395 -21.33 10.35 9.40
N PHE A 396 -22.13 10.93 8.49
CA PHE A 396 -23.28 11.75 8.84
C PHE A 396 -24.56 10.94 9.08
N LYS A 397 -24.49 9.60 8.93
CA LYS A 397 -25.61 8.66 9.11
C LYS A 397 -26.81 9.03 8.26
N ILE A 398 -26.60 9.40 7.02
CA ILE A 398 -27.62 9.72 6.04
C ILE A 398 -27.90 8.48 5.20
N ASN A 399 -29.15 8.09 5.10
CA ASN A 399 -29.56 6.99 4.24
C ASN A 399 -29.41 7.37 2.76
N ILE A 400 -28.90 6.43 1.98
CA ILE A 400 -28.88 6.50 0.52
C ILE A 400 -29.83 5.45 -0.05
N PRO A 401 -30.29 5.60 -1.30
CA PRO A 401 -31.07 4.58 -1.98
C PRO A 401 -30.34 3.23 -2.02
N ASP A 402 -31.10 2.13 -2.06
CA ASP A 402 -30.54 0.80 -2.19
C ASP A 402 -29.85 0.61 -3.55
N THR A 403 -28.68 -0.02 -3.54
CA THR A 403 -27.94 -0.37 -4.75
C THR A 403 -28.76 -1.30 -5.66
N PRO A 404 -28.83 -1.05 -6.98
CA PRO A 404 -29.49 -1.96 -7.90
C PRO A 404 -28.90 -3.38 -7.84
N LYS A 405 -29.71 -4.38 -8.13
CA LYS A 405 -29.28 -5.79 -8.23
C LYS A 405 -29.18 -6.20 -9.70
N CYS A 406 -28.21 -7.07 -9.99
CA CYS A 406 -27.99 -7.62 -11.33
C CYS A 406 -28.09 -9.14 -11.31
N ASN A 407 -28.61 -9.71 -12.40
CA ASN A 407 -28.72 -11.17 -12.56
C ASN A 407 -27.38 -11.86 -12.91
N TYR A 408 -26.40 -11.12 -13.42
CA TYR A 408 -25.06 -11.60 -13.73
C TYR A 408 -23.98 -10.87 -12.91
N LYS A 409 -23.01 -11.61 -12.40
CA LYS A 409 -21.82 -11.06 -11.74
C LYS A 409 -20.76 -10.70 -12.78
N SER A 410 -19.75 -9.89 -12.40
CA SER A 410 -18.55 -9.68 -13.20
C SER A 410 -17.88 -11.00 -13.56
N GLY A 411 -17.32 -11.10 -14.76
CA GLY A 411 -16.61 -12.30 -15.19
C GLY A 411 -16.58 -12.54 -16.69
N ASN A 412 -16.09 -13.74 -17.03
CA ASN A 412 -15.93 -14.19 -18.41
C ASN A 412 -17.15 -15.02 -18.84
N TYR A 413 -17.74 -14.64 -19.94
CA TYR A 413 -18.94 -15.32 -20.48
C TYR A 413 -18.72 -15.75 -21.93
N THR A 414 -19.23 -16.92 -22.25
CA THR A 414 -19.24 -17.40 -23.61
C THR A 414 -20.60 -17.08 -24.26
N ASN A 415 -20.56 -16.32 -25.36
CA ASN A 415 -21.71 -15.77 -26.06
C ASN A 415 -22.38 -14.58 -25.30
N GLU A 416 -23.38 -14.01 -25.96
CA GLU A 416 -24.20 -12.92 -25.49
C GLU A 416 -24.91 -13.26 -24.17
N ILE A 417 -24.95 -12.30 -23.26
CA ILE A 417 -25.75 -12.40 -22.03
C ILE A 417 -26.76 -11.24 -21.98
N ASN A 418 -27.89 -11.45 -21.33
CA ASN A 418 -28.93 -10.44 -21.13
C ASN A 418 -28.97 -10.00 -19.67
N ILE A 419 -28.60 -8.77 -19.42
CA ILE A 419 -28.52 -8.18 -18.09
C ILE A 419 -29.89 -7.66 -17.67
N GLU A 420 -30.39 -8.15 -16.56
CA GLU A 420 -31.56 -7.63 -15.86
C GLU A 420 -31.13 -6.88 -14.60
N LEU A 421 -31.47 -5.59 -14.52
CA LEU A 421 -31.25 -4.77 -13.36
C LEU A 421 -32.58 -4.63 -12.56
N LYS A 422 -32.50 -4.61 -11.22
CA LYS A 422 -33.67 -4.54 -10.32
C LYS A 422 -33.46 -3.52 -9.22
N SER A 423 -34.39 -2.58 -9.10
CA SER A 423 -34.55 -1.65 -8.01
C SER A 423 -36.03 -1.20 -7.97
N ASP A 424 -36.49 -0.71 -6.83
CA ASP A 424 -37.80 -0.03 -6.69
C ASP A 424 -37.78 1.43 -7.20
N LEU A 425 -36.57 1.93 -7.50
CA LEU A 425 -36.32 3.28 -7.98
C LEU A 425 -35.84 3.26 -9.44
N PRO A 426 -35.93 4.38 -10.18
CA PRO A 426 -35.31 4.51 -11.48
C PRO A 426 -33.83 4.16 -11.45
N ILE A 427 -33.36 3.34 -12.40
CA ILE A 427 -31.96 2.93 -12.54
C ILE A 427 -31.37 3.66 -13.74
N TYR A 428 -30.26 4.34 -13.56
CA TYR A 428 -29.45 4.90 -14.64
C TYR A 428 -28.18 4.07 -14.80
N TYR A 429 -27.72 3.83 -16.04
CA TYR A 429 -26.56 3.01 -16.29
C TYR A 429 -25.69 3.54 -17.44
N THR A 430 -24.44 3.09 -17.45
CA THR A 430 -23.45 3.25 -18.52
C THR A 430 -22.85 1.89 -18.90
N LEU A 431 -22.25 1.79 -20.09
CA LEU A 431 -21.63 0.55 -20.59
C LEU A 431 -20.15 0.73 -20.94
N ASP A 432 -19.58 1.87 -20.61
CA ASP A 432 -18.20 2.26 -20.88
C ASP A 432 -17.39 2.47 -19.60
N GLY A 433 -17.95 2.10 -18.44
CA GLY A 433 -17.31 2.28 -17.14
C GLY A 433 -17.38 3.70 -16.56
N SER A 434 -18.00 4.64 -17.25
CA SER A 434 -18.24 5.98 -16.70
C SER A 434 -19.29 5.94 -15.58
N TYR A 435 -19.20 6.90 -14.64
CA TYR A 435 -20.18 6.98 -13.54
C TYR A 435 -21.56 7.36 -14.05
N PRO A 436 -22.63 6.61 -13.72
CA PRO A 436 -23.98 6.91 -14.15
C PRO A 436 -24.58 8.10 -13.39
N THR A 437 -25.22 8.98 -14.13
CA THR A 437 -26.00 10.12 -13.59
C THR A 437 -27.39 10.13 -14.22
N THR A 438 -28.26 11.07 -13.83
CA THR A 438 -29.56 11.26 -14.47
C THR A 438 -29.48 11.65 -15.97
N SER A 439 -28.29 12.02 -16.45
CA SER A 439 -28.02 12.23 -17.87
C SER A 439 -27.64 10.94 -18.62
N SER A 440 -27.35 9.86 -17.88
CA SER A 440 -27.04 8.55 -18.45
C SER A 440 -28.30 7.81 -18.93
N THR A 441 -28.13 6.64 -19.51
CA THR A 441 -29.26 5.86 -20.03
C THR A 441 -30.15 5.35 -18.89
N LEU A 442 -31.45 5.64 -18.97
CA LEU A 442 -32.46 5.09 -18.06
C LEU A 442 -32.71 3.62 -18.41
N TYR A 443 -32.62 2.73 -17.44
CA TYR A 443 -32.92 1.31 -17.60
C TYR A 443 -34.42 1.07 -17.73
N THR A 444 -34.84 0.48 -18.87
CA THR A 444 -36.26 0.18 -19.16
C THR A 444 -36.47 -1.25 -19.61
N GLU A 445 -35.43 -1.91 -20.11
CA GLU A 445 -35.47 -3.29 -20.63
C GLU A 445 -34.13 -3.98 -20.47
N PRO A 446 -34.06 -5.33 -20.54
CA PRO A 446 -32.82 -6.08 -20.40
C PRO A 446 -31.75 -5.65 -21.43
N ILE A 447 -30.51 -5.51 -20.95
CA ILE A 447 -29.38 -5.04 -21.74
C ILE A 447 -28.64 -6.24 -22.34
N ALA A 448 -28.60 -6.32 -23.65
CA ALA A 448 -27.83 -7.35 -24.35
C ALA A 448 -26.34 -7.00 -24.37
N ILE A 449 -25.49 -7.84 -23.79
CA ILE A 449 -24.04 -7.69 -23.74
C ILE A 449 -23.41 -8.75 -24.63
N ASN A 450 -22.85 -8.34 -25.77
CA ASN A 450 -22.23 -9.22 -26.77
C ASN A 450 -20.76 -8.91 -27.07
N LYS A 451 -20.19 -7.96 -26.33
CA LYS A 451 -18.76 -7.57 -26.35
C LYS A 451 -18.32 -7.23 -24.94
N ASP A 452 -17.03 -7.09 -24.76
CA ASP A 452 -16.47 -6.62 -23.50
C ASP A 452 -17.13 -5.31 -23.08
N THR A 453 -17.63 -5.28 -21.84
CA THR A 453 -18.46 -4.18 -21.35
C THR A 453 -18.20 -3.95 -19.87
N ASP A 454 -18.08 -2.71 -19.52
CA ASP A 454 -17.96 -2.24 -18.16
C ASP A 454 -19.28 -1.55 -17.77
N LEU A 455 -20.20 -2.35 -17.21
CA LEU A 455 -21.53 -1.87 -16.78
C LEU A 455 -21.40 -1.19 -15.42
N ARG A 456 -21.89 0.04 -15.35
CA ARG A 456 -22.11 0.80 -14.12
C ARG A 456 -23.57 1.15 -14.00
N CYS A 457 -24.15 1.04 -12.79
CA CYS A 457 -25.51 1.54 -12.58
C CYS A 457 -25.75 2.02 -11.16
N VAL A 458 -26.64 2.99 -11.03
CA VAL A 458 -27.11 3.57 -9.78
C VAL A 458 -28.65 3.65 -9.76
N ALA A 459 -29.26 3.51 -8.60
CA ALA A 459 -30.65 3.90 -8.36
C ALA A 459 -30.72 5.36 -7.96
N TYR A 460 -31.76 6.07 -8.41
CA TYR A 460 -31.93 7.51 -8.16
C TYR A 460 -33.26 7.80 -7.47
N ASP A 461 -33.19 8.55 -6.35
CA ASP A 461 -34.35 9.06 -5.63
C ASP A 461 -34.27 10.59 -5.53
N GLU A 462 -35.10 11.27 -6.29
CA GLU A 462 -35.16 12.75 -6.30
C GLU A 462 -35.49 13.34 -4.92
N THR A 463 -36.15 12.59 -4.06
CA THR A 463 -36.64 13.04 -2.74
C THR A 463 -35.60 12.80 -1.63
N ALA A 464 -34.62 11.95 -1.85
CA ALA A 464 -33.58 11.65 -0.88
C ALA A 464 -32.57 12.79 -0.75
N THR A 465 -31.96 12.93 0.42
CA THR A 465 -30.87 13.89 0.65
C THR A 465 -29.65 13.55 -0.21
N LEU A 466 -29.25 12.30 -0.21
CA LEU A 466 -28.27 11.74 -1.14
C LEU A 466 -29.05 10.97 -2.20
N LYS A 467 -29.16 11.56 -3.37
CA LYS A 467 -30.11 11.13 -4.40
C LYS A 467 -29.72 9.82 -5.07
N TYR A 468 -28.41 9.51 -5.12
CA TYR A 468 -27.90 8.31 -5.78
C TYR A 468 -27.60 7.20 -4.78
N SER A 469 -27.88 5.96 -5.17
CA SER A 469 -27.41 4.77 -4.47
C SER A 469 -25.89 4.63 -4.59
N ARG A 470 -25.32 3.66 -3.85
CA ARG A 470 -24.04 3.13 -4.23
C ARG A 470 -24.11 2.56 -5.64
N GLU A 471 -22.99 2.66 -6.33
CA GLU A 471 -22.83 2.10 -7.67
C GLU A 471 -22.78 0.58 -7.64
N LEU A 472 -23.50 -0.07 -8.56
CA LEU A 472 -23.26 -1.45 -8.93
C LEU A 472 -22.30 -1.44 -10.11
N GLU A 473 -21.20 -2.16 -9.98
CA GLU A 473 -20.15 -2.31 -10.98
C GLU A 473 -20.05 -3.74 -11.45
N CYS A 474 -20.10 -3.96 -12.77
CA CYS A 474 -19.99 -5.28 -13.37
C CYS A 474 -19.14 -5.22 -14.63
N GLU A 475 -18.01 -5.90 -14.63
CA GLU A 475 -17.13 -6.06 -15.79
C GLU A 475 -17.42 -7.39 -16.49
N TYR A 476 -17.83 -7.33 -17.74
CA TYR A 476 -18.11 -8.51 -18.55
C TYR A 476 -17.09 -8.64 -19.67
N GLN A 477 -16.44 -9.79 -19.75
CA GLN A 477 -15.62 -10.17 -20.89
C GLN A 477 -16.36 -11.22 -21.69
N ILE A 478 -16.64 -10.93 -22.96
CA ILE A 478 -17.44 -11.79 -23.82
C ILE A 478 -16.54 -12.52 -24.82
N PHE A 479 -16.56 -13.84 -24.75
CA PHE A 479 -15.83 -14.73 -25.62
C PHE A 479 -16.79 -15.42 -26.55
N GLN A 480 -16.47 -15.44 -27.86
CA GLN A 480 -17.23 -16.19 -28.80
C GLN A 480 -16.68 -17.61 -28.88
N VAL A 481 -17.57 -18.60 -28.81
CA VAL A 481 -17.20 -20.01 -28.99
C VAL A 481 -16.86 -20.23 -30.45
N GLY A 482 -15.65 -20.71 -30.71
CA GLY A 482 -15.20 -21.02 -32.05
C GLY A 482 -16.04 -22.13 -32.68
N THR A 483 -16.44 -21.95 -33.94
CA THR A 483 -17.19 -22.95 -34.68
C THR A 483 -16.27 -24.05 -35.17
N GLU A 484 -16.81 -25.27 -35.38
CA GLU A 484 -16.03 -26.44 -35.82
C GLU A 484 -15.21 -26.22 -37.10
N ASN A 485 -15.73 -25.37 -38.02
CA ASN A 485 -15.06 -25.05 -39.27
C ASN A 485 -13.79 -24.19 -39.10
N MET A 486 -13.63 -23.56 -37.95
CA MET A 486 -12.42 -22.77 -37.63
C MET A 486 -11.24 -23.67 -37.28
N PHE A 487 -11.44 -24.95 -37.00
CA PHE A 487 -10.41 -25.82 -36.49
C PHE A 487 -10.21 -27.07 -37.36
N GLU A 488 -8.94 -27.45 -37.50
CA GLU A 488 -8.57 -28.81 -37.93
C GLU A 488 -8.02 -29.52 -36.68
N ILE A 489 -8.53 -30.72 -36.39
CA ILE A 489 -8.17 -31.53 -35.23
C ILE A 489 -7.84 -32.97 -35.71
N ASP A 490 -6.80 -33.54 -35.08
CA ASP A 490 -6.44 -34.94 -35.35
C ASP A 490 -7.18 -35.93 -34.42
N GLU A 491 -7.04 -37.24 -34.67
CA GLU A 491 -7.68 -38.29 -33.89
C GLU A 491 -7.20 -38.35 -32.42
N ALA A 492 -6.01 -37.78 -32.12
CA ALA A 492 -5.44 -37.71 -30.76
C ALA A 492 -6.02 -36.56 -29.96
N GLY A 493 -6.81 -35.66 -30.57
CA GLY A 493 -7.36 -34.48 -29.92
C GLY A 493 -6.44 -33.25 -29.96
N CYS A 494 -5.49 -33.23 -30.91
CA CYS A 494 -4.63 -32.07 -31.12
C CYS A 494 -5.21 -31.15 -32.20
N ILE A 495 -5.43 -29.87 -31.88
CA ILE A 495 -5.77 -28.87 -32.88
C ILE A 495 -4.50 -28.58 -33.70
N THR A 496 -4.55 -28.96 -34.98
CA THR A 496 -3.41 -28.83 -35.92
C THR A 496 -3.43 -27.54 -36.72
N LYS A 497 -4.61 -26.90 -36.84
CA LYS A 497 -4.76 -25.61 -37.51
C LYS A 497 -5.96 -24.84 -36.98
N TYR A 498 -5.81 -23.54 -36.94
CA TYR A 498 -6.88 -22.57 -36.70
C TYR A 498 -7.00 -21.63 -37.89
N ASN A 499 -8.22 -21.56 -38.44
CA ASN A 499 -8.56 -20.64 -39.51
C ASN A 499 -9.20 -19.40 -38.88
N SER A 500 -8.42 -18.33 -38.73
CA SER A 500 -8.86 -17.13 -38.08
C SER A 500 -10.02 -16.43 -38.79
N ASP A 501 -10.94 -15.89 -37.99
CA ASP A 501 -11.90 -14.89 -38.42
C ASP A 501 -11.37 -13.51 -38.04
N THR A 502 -11.23 -12.61 -38.99
CA THR A 502 -10.66 -11.27 -38.79
C THR A 502 -11.43 -10.40 -37.81
N ASN A 503 -12.65 -10.80 -37.46
CA ASN A 503 -13.50 -10.09 -36.50
C ASN A 503 -13.47 -10.71 -35.07
N LEU A 504 -12.84 -11.88 -34.91
CA LEU A 504 -12.87 -12.63 -33.64
C LEU A 504 -11.59 -12.41 -32.85
N THR A 505 -11.62 -11.42 -31.97
CA THR A 505 -10.50 -11.09 -31.09
C THR A 505 -10.51 -11.84 -29.75
N ASN A 506 -11.69 -12.26 -29.29
CA ASN A 506 -11.91 -12.96 -28.02
C ASN A 506 -12.46 -14.38 -28.30
N LEU A 507 -11.57 -15.37 -28.28
CA LEU A 507 -11.91 -16.76 -28.64
C LEU A 507 -12.10 -17.62 -27.39
N SER A 508 -13.21 -18.36 -27.34
CA SER A 508 -13.35 -19.53 -26.47
C SER A 508 -13.19 -20.81 -27.33
N VAL A 509 -12.16 -21.60 -27.05
CA VAL A 509 -11.91 -22.86 -27.75
C VAL A 509 -12.90 -23.92 -27.24
N PRO A 510 -13.67 -24.57 -28.10
CA PRO A 510 -14.65 -25.60 -27.68
C PRO A 510 -13.95 -26.84 -27.10
N SER A 511 -14.60 -27.51 -26.15
CA SER A 511 -14.11 -28.77 -25.56
C SER A 511 -14.10 -29.96 -26.51
N GLU A 512 -14.90 -29.89 -27.58
CA GLU A 512 -15.06 -30.91 -28.61
C GLU A 512 -15.15 -30.26 -29.99
N ILE A 513 -14.48 -30.82 -31.00
CA ILE A 513 -14.49 -30.37 -32.39
C ILE A 513 -14.73 -31.60 -33.25
N LYS A 514 -15.78 -31.59 -34.03
CA LYS A 514 -16.17 -32.71 -34.91
C LYS A 514 -16.26 -34.05 -34.17
N GLY A 515 -16.74 -34.06 -32.93
CA GLY A 515 -16.84 -35.24 -32.08
C GLY A 515 -15.53 -35.71 -31.44
N ILE A 516 -14.44 -34.94 -31.56
CA ILE A 516 -13.15 -35.26 -30.97
C ILE A 516 -12.89 -34.30 -29.83
N THR A 517 -12.60 -34.84 -28.66
CA THR A 517 -12.24 -34.04 -27.45
C THR A 517 -10.92 -33.32 -27.66
N VAL A 518 -10.91 -32.01 -27.41
CA VAL A 518 -9.70 -31.18 -27.47
C VAL A 518 -8.81 -31.42 -26.23
N LYS A 519 -7.60 -31.89 -26.49
CA LYS A 519 -6.60 -32.20 -25.45
C LYS A 519 -5.35 -31.33 -25.49
N THR A 520 -4.92 -30.94 -26.70
CA THR A 520 -3.76 -30.09 -26.92
C THR A 520 -3.88 -29.35 -28.24
N PHE A 521 -2.88 -28.59 -28.63
CA PHE A 521 -2.81 -27.92 -29.90
C PHE A 521 -1.37 -27.82 -30.43
N ALA A 522 -1.22 -27.67 -31.74
CA ALA A 522 0.10 -27.54 -32.34
C ALA A 522 0.76 -26.20 -32.03
N SER A 523 2.10 -26.18 -32.03
CA SER A 523 2.89 -24.95 -31.81
C SER A 523 2.43 -23.82 -32.73
N GLN A 524 2.24 -22.64 -32.16
CA GLN A 524 1.88 -21.39 -32.86
C GLN A 524 0.55 -21.43 -33.64
N VAL A 525 -0.31 -22.38 -33.40
CA VAL A 525 -1.57 -22.53 -34.13
C VAL A 525 -2.52 -21.35 -33.96
N PHE A 526 -2.45 -20.66 -32.79
CA PHE A 526 -3.21 -19.46 -32.47
C PHE A 526 -2.39 -18.16 -32.58
N ASN A 527 -1.29 -18.19 -33.32
CA ASN A 527 -0.37 -17.05 -33.44
C ASN A 527 -0.67 -16.25 -34.75
N ASP A 528 -1.94 -15.90 -34.97
CA ASP A 528 -2.41 -15.24 -36.17
C ASP A 528 -2.36 -13.70 -36.14
N GLY A 529 -2.02 -13.11 -34.99
CA GLY A 529 -1.98 -11.67 -34.80
C GLY A 529 -3.36 -11.01 -34.67
N ILE A 530 -4.45 -11.78 -34.57
CA ILE A 530 -5.83 -11.30 -34.45
C ILE A 530 -6.37 -11.55 -33.04
N ILE A 531 -6.17 -12.78 -32.51
CA ILE A 531 -6.65 -13.14 -31.17
C ILE A 531 -5.92 -12.31 -30.13
N SER A 532 -6.69 -11.56 -29.35
CA SER A 532 -6.21 -10.81 -28.19
C SER A 532 -6.51 -11.53 -26.89
N LYS A 533 -7.65 -12.22 -26.81
CA LYS A 533 -8.06 -12.97 -25.62
C LYS A 533 -8.46 -14.38 -25.97
N ILE A 534 -7.99 -15.37 -25.20
CA ILE A 534 -8.31 -16.78 -25.44
C ILE A 534 -8.62 -17.53 -24.13
N ILE A 535 -9.69 -18.31 -24.16
CA ILE A 535 -10.05 -19.28 -23.13
C ILE A 535 -9.98 -20.68 -23.68
N PHE A 536 -9.22 -21.54 -23.02
CA PHE A 536 -9.13 -22.95 -23.34
C PHE A 536 -10.13 -23.80 -22.53
N PRO A 537 -10.57 -24.96 -23.08
CA PRO A 537 -11.51 -25.84 -22.41
C PRO A 537 -10.86 -26.58 -21.22
N GLN A 538 -11.71 -27.08 -20.32
CA GLN A 538 -11.27 -27.90 -19.17
C GLN A 538 -10.69 -29.26 -19.61
N THR A 539 -10.90 -29.68 -20.85
CA THR A 539 -10.33 -30.90 -21.45
C THR A 539 -8.88 -30.73 -21.90
N LEU A 540 -8.36 -29.48 -21.98
CA LEU A 540 -6.99 -29.25 -22.41
C LEU A 540 -6.03 -29.82 -21.33
N GLU A 541 -5.05 -30.60 -21.76
CA GLU A 541 -4.10 -31.29 -20.89
C GLU A 541 -2.85 -30.44 -20.61
N GLU A 542 -2.39 -29.69 -21.64
CA GLU A 542 -1.20 -28.82 -21.54
C GLU A 542 -1.26 -27.62 -22.50
N ILE A 543 -0.48 -26.59 -22.21
CA ILE A 543 -0.12 -25.55 -23.18
C ILE A 543 1.19 -25.99 -23.83
N PRO A 544 1.20 -26.29 -25.14
CA PRO A 544 2.33 -26.94 -25.77
C PRO A 544 3.57 -26.06 -25.95
N GLN A 545 4.69 -26.69 -26.26
CA GLN A 545 5.92 -26.00 -26.54
C GLN A 545 5.74 -24.96 -27.65
N LYS A 546 6.24 -23.72 -27.41
CA LYS A 546 6.15 -22.60 -28.35
C LYS A 546 4.72 -22.24 -28.79
N ALA A 547 3.73 -22.50 -27.96
CA ALA A 547 2.32 -22.24 -28.27
C ALA A 547 2.06 -20.81 -28.78
N PHE A 548 2.62 -19.82 -28.10
CA PHE A 548 2.48 -18.39 -28.37
C PHE A 548 3.84 -17.70 -28.52
N TYR A 549 4.84 -18.40 -29.05
CA TYR A 549 6.19 -17.88 -29.23
C TYR A 549 6.19 -16.59 -30.05
N GLU A 550 6.76 -15.50 -29.47
CA GLU A 550 6.83 -14.15 -30.06
C GLU A 550 5.46 -13.55 -30.45
N ASN A 551 4.39 -13.94 -29.78
CA ASN A 551 3.08 -13.31 -29.98
C ASN A 551 3.07 -11.91 -29.34
N THR A 552 2.71 -10.90 -30.14
CA THR A 552 2.68 -9.48 -29.71
C THR A 552 1.27 -8.92 -29.55
N ASN A 553 0.22 -9.74 -29.74
CA ASN A 553 -1.17 -9.30 -29.73
C ASN A 553 -1.97 -9.85 -28.57
N LEU A 554 -1.50 -10.94 -27.96
CA LEU A 554 -2.23 -11.67 -26.92
C LEU A 554 -2.26 -10.89 -25.61
N TYR A 555 -3.43 -10.51 -25.15
CA TYR A 555 -3.65 -9.71 -23.93
C TYR A 555 -4.08 -10.56 -22.73
N TYR A 556 -4.95 -11.56 -22.95
CA TYR A 556 -5.51 -12.42 -21.91
C TYR A 556 -5.48 -13.88 -22.31
N VAL A 557 -5.07 -14.76 -21.39
CA VAL A 557 -5.15 -16.22 -21.58
C VAL A 557 -5.72 -16.87 -20.33
N ASN A 558 -6.73 -17.73 -20.50
CA ASN A 558 -7.14 -18.71 -19.51
C ASN A 558 -6.76 -20.11 -20.01
N THR A 559 -5.89 -20.80 -19.26
CA THR A 559 -5.32 -22.09 -19.67
C THR A 559 -6.28 -23.28 -19.51
N GLY A 560 -7.49 -23.06 -19.03
CA GLY A 560 -8.51 -24.10 -18.87
C GLY A 560 -8.06 -25.26 -17.97
N GLY A 561 -8.11 -26.50 -18.49
CA GLY A 561 -7.74 -27.72 -17.78
C GLY A 561 -6.25 -28.04 -17.76
N ALA A 562 -5.42 -27.29 -18.50
CA ALA A 562 -4.00 -27.56 -18.67
C ALA A 562 -3.26 -27.73 -17.33
N LYS A 563 -2.46 -28.82 -17.21
CA LYS A 563 -1.64 -29.15 -16.03
C LYS A 563 -0.23 -28.62 -16.11
N ALA A 564 0.26 -28.38 -17.32
CA ALA A 564 1.60 -27.89 -17.54
C ALA A 564 1.63 -26.82 -18.64
N ILE A 565 2.59 -25.89 -18.48
CA ILE A 565 2.98 -24.96 -19.54
C ILE A 565 4.37 -25.37 -20.01
N GLN A 566 4.47 -25.76 -21.28
CA GLN A 566 5.65 -26.33 -21.85
C GLN A 566 6.70 -25.27 -22.23
N ASN A 567 7.92 -25.74 -22.47
CA ASN A 567 9.09 -24.89 -22.74
C ASN A 567 8.82 -23.86 -23.85
N GLN A 568 9.20 -22.60 -23.60
CA GLN A 568 9.02 -21.47 -24.53
C GLN A 568 7.57 -21.18 -24.96
N ALA A 569 6.57 -21.66 -24.23
CA ALA A 569 5.16 -21.49 -24.64
C ALA A 569 4.78 -20.02 -24.86
N PHE A 570 5.25 -19.11 -24.03
CA PHE A 570 5.03 -17.66 -24.13
C PHE A 570 6.34 -16.88 -24.27
N TYR A 571 7.37 -17.48 -24.89
CA TYR A 571 8.64 -16.81 -25.07
C TYR A 571 8.50 -15.52 -25.88
N ASN A 572 9.04 -14.41 -25.32
CA ASN A 572 9.11 -13.10 -26.00
C ASN A 572 7.72 -12.50 -26.38
N CYS A 573 6.66 -12.84 -25.62
CA CYS A 573 5.36 -12.15 -25.72
C CYS A 573 5.45 -10.76 -25.09
N ARG A 574 6.20 -9.85 -25.73
CA ARG A 574 6.52 -8.53 -25.20
C ARG A 574 5.29 -7.61 -25.27
N SER A 575 5.11 -6.82 -24.23
CA SER A 575 4.18 -5.68 -24.12
C SER A 575 2.68 -5.93 -24.34
N SER A 576 2.24 -7.13 -24.71
CA SER A 576 0.82 -7.41 -24.98
C SER A 576 0.13 -8.23 -23.89
N LEU A 577 0.78 -9.25 -23.34
CA LEU A 577 0.15 -10.15 -22.36
C LEU A 577 0.03 -9.48 -20.99
N HIS A 578 -1.20 -9.22 -20.56
CA HIS A 578 -1.50 -8.49 -19.33
C HIS A 578 -2.00 -9.41 -18.20
N THR A 579 -2.81 -10.41 -18.52
CA THR A 579 -3.38 -11.32 -17.51
C THR A 579 -3.32 -12.77 -17.97
N LEU A 580 -2.88 -13.65 -17.07
CA LEU A 580 -2.80 -15.08 -17.30
C LEU A 580 -3.46 -15.84 -16.13
N ASP A 581 -4.60 -16.46 -16.41
CA ASP A 581 -5.29 -17.35 -15.49
C ASP A 581 -4.86 -18.80 -15.74
N MET A 582 -4.25 -19.39 -14.72
CA MET A 582 -3.77 -20.78 -14.75
C MET A 582 -4.47 -21.64 -13.67
N PRO A 583 -5.78 -21.85 -13.78
CA PRO A 583 -6.59 -22.44 -12.68
C PRO A 583 -6.19 -23.88 -12.34
N ASN A 584 -5.56 -24.59 -13.26
CA ASN A 584 -5.22 -26.01 -13.10
C ASN A 584 -3.73 -26.33 -13.32
N VAL A 585 -2.89 -25.36 -13.67
CA VAL A 585 -1.47 -25.57 -13.93
C VAL A 585 -0.74 -25.93 -12.64
N GLU A 586 -0.01 -27.04 -12.68
CA GLU A 586 0.80 -27.56 -11.59
C GLU A 586 2.30 -27.35 -11.84
N GLU A 587 2.71 -27.20 -13.11
CA GLU A 587 4.10 -27.06 -13.50
C GLU A 587 4.33 -26.07 -14.65
N ILE A 588 5.39 -25.27 -14.52
CA ILE A 588 5.94 -24.40 -15.57
C ILE A 588 7.29 -24.98 -15.99
N VAL A 589 7.39 -25.38 -17.26
CA VAL A 589 8.53 -26.14 -17.82
C VAL A 589 9.50 -25.21 -18.52
N GLY A 590 10.77 -25.27 -18.13
CA GLY A 590 11.86 -24.57 -18.80
C GLY A 590 11.61 -23.06 -18.94
N SER A 591 12.04 -22.48 -20.06
CA SER A 591 11.97 -21.04 -20.35
C SER A 591 10.58 -20.59 -20.84
N ALA A 592 9.48 -21.07 -20.22
CA ALA A 592 8.12 -20.91 -20.71
C ALA A 592 7.72 -19.44 -20.96
N PHE A 593 8.11 -18.53 -20.04
CA PHE A 593 7.81 -17.09 -20.10
C PHE A 593 9.06 -16.21 -20.28
N LYS A 594 10.14 -16.74 -20.82
CA LYS A 594 11.38 -15.99 -20.97
C LYS A 594 11.17 -14.75 -21.85
N SER A 595 11.56 -13.59 -21.32
CA SER A 595 11.41 -12.29 -21.99
C SER A 595 9.97 -11.99 -22.41
N CYS A 596 9.02 -12.44 -21.60
CA CYS A 596 7.60 -12.32 -21.92
C CYS A 596 7.10 -10.89 -21.74
N PHE A 597 7.68 -10.09 -20.85
CA PHE A 597 7.12 -8.82 -20.40
C PHE A 597 8.13 -7.71 -20.56
N GLY A 598 7.75 -6.65 -21.28
CA GLY A 598 8.62 -5.52 -21.61
C GLY A 598 8.95 -4.64 -20.41
N VAL A 599 10.01 -3.86 -20.54
CA VAL A 599 10.72 -3.13 -19.48
C VAL A 599 9.91 -1.96 -18.90
N PHE A 600 8.86 -1.51 -19.54
CA PHE A 600 8.12 -0.30 -19.13
C PHE A 600 6.62 -0.56 -19.18
N ASN A 601 6.05 -0.82 -18.06
CA ASN A 601 4.65 -0.72 -17.68
C ASN A 601 3.95 -2.04 -17.25
N TYR A 602 3.55 -2.02 -16.00
CA TYR A 602 2.36 -2.58 -15.35
C TYR A 602 2.36 -4.08 -15.06
N ASN A 603 2.10 -4.34 -13.86
CA ASN A 603 1.59 -5.52 -13.16
C ASN A 603 0.98 -6.60 -14.07
N PHE A 604 1.82 -7.36 -14.76
CA PHE A 604 1.37 -8.60 -15.34
C PHE A 604 0.90 -9.52 -14.21
N LYS A 605 -0.39 -9.84 -14.23
CA LYS A 605 -1.00 -10.66 -13.19
C LYS A 605 -1.02 -12.12 -13.60
N ILE A 606 -0.39 -12.97 -12.78
CA ILE A 606 -0.47 -14.43 -12.91
C ILE A 606 -1.24 -15.00 -11.73
N ASN A 607 -2.36 -15.63 -12.01
CA ASN A 607 -3.13 -16.39 -11.04
C ASN A 607 -2.91 -17.89 -11.26
N ALA A 608 -2.15 -18.52 -10.34
CA ALA A 608 -1.74 -19.91 -10.45
C ALA A 608 -1.98 -20.70 -9.14
N PRO A 609 -3.24 -20.88 -8.72
CA PRO A 609 -3.58 -21.40 -7.39
C PRO A 609 -3.12 -22.83 -7.14
N LYS A 610 -2.84 -23.61 -8.20
CA LYS A 610 -2.40 -25.02 -8.11
C LYS A 610 -0.94 -25.25 -8.48
N LEU A 611 -0.20 -24.20 -8.81
CA LEU A 611 1.18 -24.29 -9.24
C LEU A 611 2.08 -24.80 -8.11
N LYS A 612 2.83 -25.86 -8.38
CA LYS A 612 3.73 -26.54 -7.43
C LYS A 612 5.19 -26.41 -7.80
N CYS A 613 5.48 -26.27 -9.09
CA CYS A 613 6.85 -26.29 -9.59
C CYS A 613 7.09 -25.25 -10.70
N ILE A 614 8.20 -24.52 -10.59
CA ILE A 614 8.70 -23.64 -11.65
C ILE A 614 10.11 -24.10 -11.99
N GLN A 615 10.31 -24.59 -13.22
CA GLN A 615 11.59 -25.04 -13.72
C GLN A 615 12.50 -23.87 -14.08
N ARG A 616 13.74 -24.21 -14.45
CA ARG A 616 14.80 -23.27 -14.82
C ARG A 616 14.34 -22.26 -15.88
N GLU A 617 14.64 -20.97 -15.63
CA GLU A 617 14.34 -19.84 -16.50
C GLU A 617 12.83 -19.66 -16.80
N GLY A 618 11.94 -20.23 -15.98
CA GLY A 618 10.49 -20.15 -16.19
C GLY A 618 10.01 -18.73 -16.45
N PHE A 619 10.49 -17.77 -15.67
CA PHE A 619 10.19 -16.34 -15.76
C PHE A 619 11.46 -15.48 -15.95
N TYR A 620 12.33 -15.86 -16.85
CA TYR A 620 13.53 -15.09 -17.12
C TYR A 620 13.20 -13.72 -17.73
N ASN A 621 13.67 -12.62 -17.12
CA ASN A 621 13.52 -11.24 -17.59
C ASN A 621 12.05 -10.85 -17.78
N CYS A 622 11.27 -10.99 -16.70
CA CYS A 622 9.83 -10.68 -16.66
C CYS A 622 9.55 -9.64 -15.57
N ASN A 623 8.59 -8.75 -15.87
CA ASN A 623 7.96 -7.88 -14.88
C ASN A 623 6.60 -8.49 -14.50
N LEU A 624 6.45 -9.00 -13.29
CA LEU A 624 5.25 -9.76 -12.96
C LEU A 624 4.79 -9.65 -11.50
N SER A 625 3.52 -9.99 -11.33
CA SER A 625 2.89 -10.31 -10.06
C SER A 625 2.37 -11.73 -10.14
N ILE A 626 2.74 -12.60 -9.22
CA ILE A 626 2.33 -14.00 -9.22
C ILE A 626 1.71 -14.43 -7.90
N VAL A 627 0.52 -15.04 -7.98
CA VAL A 627 -0.13 -15.72 -6.86
C VAL A 627 0.00 -17.23 -7.06
N ALA A 628 0.87 -17.86 -6.28
CA ALA A 628 1.14 -19.29 -6.34
C ALA A 628 1.25 -19.90 -4.92
N PRO A 629 0.12 -19.99 -4.18
CA PRO A 629 0.13 -20.38 -2.78
C PRO A 629 0.59 -21.82 -2.54
N LEU A 630 0.51 -22.69 -3.54
CA LEU A 630 0.93 -24.10 -3.44
C LEU A 630 2.32 -24.37 -4.01
N LEU A 631 3.10 -23.34 -4.34
CA LEU A 631 4.43 -23.53 -4.91
C LEU A 631 5.38 -24.16 -3.90
N GLU A 632 5.88 -25.35 -4.22
CA GLU A 632 6.74 -26.18 -3.36
C GLU A 632 8.20 -26.20 -3.81
N THR A 633 8.43 -26.08 -5.13
CA THR A 633 9.76 -26.26 -5.74
C THR A 633 10.06 -25.17 -6.77
N LEU A 634 11.24 -24.55 -6.62
CA LEU A 634 11.86 -23.70 -7.65
C LEU A 634 13.15 -24.35 -8.15
N TYR A 635 13.48 -24.08 -9.41
CA TYR A 635 14.78 -24.42 -9.96
C TYR A 635 15.66 -23.17 -10.11
N ASP A 636 16.95 -23.37 -10.36
CA ASP A 636 17.90 -22.30 -10.58
C ASP A 636 17.46 -21.37 -11.73
N LEU A 637 17.68 -20.07 -11.56
CA LEU A 637 17.30 -19.01 -12.52
C LEU A 637 15.80 -18.88 -12.82
N SER A 638 14.88 -19.46 -12.02
CA SER A 638 13.45 -19.42 -12.27
C SER A 638 12.91 -18.01 -12.50
N PHE A 639 13.45 -17.02 -11.78
CA PHE A 639 13.08 -15.59 -11.83
C PHE A 639 14.26 -14.68 -12.17
N TYR A 640 15.18 -15.13 -13.01
CA TYR A 640 16.39 -14.37 -13.35
C TYR A 640 16.05 -13.08 -14.09
N TYR A 641 16.61 -11.91 -13.62
CA TYR A 641 16.31 -10.57 -14.11
C TYR A 641 14.81 -10.18 -14.00
N CYS A 642 14.08 -10.70 -13.05
CA CYS A 642 12.69 -10.31 -12.84
C CYS A 642 12.56 -9.05 -11.97
N SER A 643 11.51 -8.27 -12.22
CA SER A 643 11.08 -7.19 -11.34
C SER A 643 9.73 -7.55 -10.72
N MET A 644 9.66 -7.56 -9.39
CA MET A 644 8.48 -7.85 -8.60
C MET A 644 8.47 -6.98 -7.35
N ILE A 645 7.35 -6.38 -7.01
CA ILE A 645 7.24 -5.64 -5.74
C ILE A 645 7.38 -6.64 -4.58
N GLU A 646 6.75 -7.80 -4.72
CA GLU A 646 6.74 -8.83 -3.70
C GLU A 646 6.69 -10.22 -4.32
N ALA A 647 7.42 -11.15 -3.72
CA ALA A 647 7.39 -12.58 -4.05
C ALA A 647 7.16 -13.37 -2.75
N THR A 648 5.93 -13.78 -2.52
CA THR A 648 5.52 -14.56 -1.35
C THR A 648 5.14 -15.97 -1.77
N PHE A 649 5.91 -16.97 -1.28
CA PHE A 649 5.69 -18.39 -1.58
C PHE A 649 5.63 -19.19 -0.27
N PRO A 650 4.43 -19.23 0.38
CA PRO A 650 4.29 -19.78 1.73
C PRO A 650 4.57 -21.28 1.83
N ASN A 651 4.45 -22.03 0.74
CA ASN A 651 4.69 -23.48 0.72
C ASN A 651 6.01 -23.88 0.04
N LEU A 652 6.84 -22.92 -0.38
CA LEU A 652 8.12 -23.20 -0.98
C LEU A 652 9.07 -23.81 0.06
N THR A 653 9.46 -25.06 -0.15
CA THR A 653 10.36 -25.81 0.75
C THR A 653 11.72 -26.08 0.12
N THR A 654 11.79 -26.11 -1.22
CA THR A 654 12.97 -26.61 -1.92
C THR A 654 13.34 -25.76 -3.13
N VAL A 655 14.63 -25.42 -3.23
CA VAL A 655 15.25 -24.87 -4.44
C VAL A 655 16.22 -25.88 -5.02
N LYS A 656 15.98 -26.32 -6.26
CA LYS A 656 16.75 -27.32 -6.99
C LYS A 656 17.71 -26.70 -8.01
N LYS A 657 18.73 -27.42 -8.42
CA LYS A 657 19.67 -27.04 -9.50
C LYS A 657 19.59 -27.99 -10.68
N THR A 658 19.82 -27.47 -11.88
CA THR A 658 19.79 -28.26 -13.12
C THR A 658 21.20 -28.58 -13.69
N GLY A 659 22.29 -28.11 -13.04
CA GLY A 659 23.64 -28.30 -13.54
C GLY A 659 24.70 -28.35 -12.44
N VAL A 660 25.97 -28.39 -12.85
CA VAL A 660 27.10 -28.48 -11.90
C VAL A 660 27.24 -27.21 -11.04
N ILE A 661 26.94 -26.06 -11.63
CA ILE A 661 26.95 -24.76 -10.94
C ILE A 661 25.52 -24.27 -10.90
N GLY A 662 24.81 -24.48 -9.78
CA GLY A 662 23.48 -23.94 -9.55
C GLY A 662 23.54 -22.42 -9.30
N LYS A 663 22.90 -21.62 -10.15
CA LYS A 663 22.72 -20.18 -9.95
C LYS A 663 21.49 -19.92 -9.10
N ALA A 664 21.44 -18.75 -8.44
CA ALA A 664 20.30 -18.39 -7.59
C ALA A 664 19.00 -18.30 -8.39
N PRO A 665 17.85 -18.75 -7.84
CA PRO A 665 16.55 -18.62 -8.51
C PRO A 665 16.15 -17.18 -8.72
N PHE A 666 16.51 -16.26 -7.80
CA PHE A 666 16.23 -14.82 -7.84
C PHE A 666 17.48 -14.00 -8.15
N MET A 667 18.32 -14.47 -9.04
CA MET A 667 19.56 -13.77 -9.42
C MET A 667 19.23 -12.52 -10.26
N ASN A 668 19.87 -11.38 -9.91
CA ASN A 668 19.68 -10.07 -10.57
C ASN A 668 18.21 -9.60 -10.59
N CYS A 669 17.46 -9.89 -9.55
CA CYS A 669 16.06 -9.47 -9.45
C CYS A 669 15.90 -8.14 -8.72
N ALA A 670 14.94 -7.33 -9.16
CA ALA A 670 14.43 -6.19 -8.41
C ALA A 670 13.17 -6.65 -7.65
N ILE A 671 13.35 -7.13 -6.41
CA ILE A 671 12.25 -7.59 -5.55
C ILE A 671 12.31 -6.79 -4.26
N PHE A 672 11.22 -6.11 -3.90
CA PHE A 672 11.21 -5.38 -2.65
C PHE A 672 11.06 -6.30 -1.44
N ILE A 673 10.13 -7.24 -1.48
CA ILE A 673 9.90 -8.24 -0.43
C ILE A 673 9.99 -9.64 -1.02
N LEU A 674 10.86 -10.48 -0.47
CA LEU A 674 10.94 -11.91 -0.75
C LEU A 674 10.60 -12.70 0.52
N ASP A 675 9.41 -13.29 0.56
CA ASP A 675 8.88 -14.01 1.72
C ASP A 675 8.78 -15.52 1.44
N LEU A 676 9.65 -16.29 2.08
CA LEU A 676 9.83 -17.73 1.92
C LEU A 676 9.81 -18.43 3.30
N PRO A 677 8.69 -18.38 4.04
CA PRO A 677 8.66 -18.76 5.46
C PRO A 677 8.96 -20.23 5.72
N ASN A 678 8.74 -21.11 4.74
CA ASN A 678 8.93 -22.55 4.87
C ASN A 678 10.11 -23.11 4.08
N LEU A 679 10.97 -22.25 3.51
CA LEU A 679 12.15 -22.71 2.79
C LEU A 679 13.14 -23.40 3.73
N GLU A 680 13.48 -24.65 3.44
CA GLU A 680 14.39 -25.49 4.23
C GLU A 680 15.64 -25.91 3.46
N ASN A 681 15.50 -26.20 2.16
CA ASN A 681 16.55 -26.81 1.36
C ASN A 681 16.86 -26.02 0.09
N ILE A 682 18.14 -25.74 -0.15
CA ILE A 682 18.63 -25.23 -1.43
C ILE A 682 19.78 -26.08 -1.93
N GLU A 683 19.71 -26.48 -3.19
CA GLU A 683 20.80 -27.15 -3.91
C GLU A 683 21.69 -26.16 -4.68
N CYS A 684 21.18 -24.93 -4.88
CA CYS A 684 21.95 -23.81 -5.42
C CYS A 684 22.90 -23.23 -4.38
N ASN A 685 23.93 -22.48 -4.83
CA ASN A 685 24.85 -21.85 -3.90
C ASN A 685 24.17 -20.78 -3.02
N TYR A 686 23.16 -20.10 -3.58
CA TYR A 686 22.48 -18.96 -2.96
C TYR A 686 21.00 -18.92 -3.38
N ILE A 687 20.18 -18.18 -2.62
CA ILE A 687 18.78 -17.85 -2.98
C ILE A 687 18.78 -16.72 -4.01
N ALA A 688 19.65 -15.72 -3.81
CA ALA A 688 19.78 -14.53 -4.65
C ALA A 688 21.26 -14.18 -4.80
N ASN A 689 21.65 -13.58 -5.92
CA ASN A 689 23.02 -13.09 -6.17
C ASN A 689 23.03 -12.06 -7.31
N GLY A 690 24.02 -11.17 -7.32
CA GLY A 690 24.19 -10.09 -8.30
C GLY A 690 23.71 -8.73 -7.78
N ASP A 691 23.61 -7.73 -8.67
CA ASP A 691 23.09 -6.39 -8.34
C ASP A 691 21.57 -6.44 -8.14
N ASN A 692 21.14 -7.07 -7.07
CA ASN A 692 19.73 -7.27 -6.79
C ASN A 692 19.13 -6.08 -6.04
N GLY A 693 17.93 -5.70 -6.44
CA GLY A 693 17.10 -4.74 -5.72
C GLY A 693 16.29 -5.38 -4.59
N ILE A 694 16.66 -6.60 -4.10
CA ILE A 694 15.95 -7.25 -3.00
C ILE A 694 16.26 -6.51 -1.70
N GLN A 695 15.25 -5.91 -1.08
CA GLN A 695 15.42 -5.13 0.13
C GLN A 695 15.07 -5.90 1.39
N TYR A 696 14.12 -6.84 1.31
CA TYR A 696 13.67 -7.63 2.45
C TYR A 696 13.57 -9.11 2.08
N ILE A 697 14.19 -9.98 2.87
CA ILE A 697 14.04 -11.44 2.76
C ILE A 697 13.56 -12.00 4.10
N ASN A 698 12.51 -12.82 4.06
CA ASN A 698 12.06 -13.61 5.19
C ASN A 698 12.26 -15.10 4.88
N THR A 699 13.22 -15.75 5.57
CA THR A 699 13.50 -17.18 5.43
C THR A 699 13.81 -17.80 6.80
N PRO A 700 12.85 -17.81 7.74
CA PRO A 700 13.12 -18.13 9.14
C PRO A 700 13.58 -19.58 9.37
N ARG A 701 13.27 -20.51 8.46
CA ARG A 701 13.66 -21.92 8.55
C ARG A 701 14.94 -22.25 7.83
N PHE A 702 15.46 -21.34 7.03
CA PHE A 702 16.65 -21.56 6.24
C PHE A 702 17.90 -21.08 6.98
N SER A 703 18.87 -22.01 7.20
CA SER A 703 20.13 -21.73 7.91
C SER A 703 21.35 -21.58 6.98
N GLY A 704 21.15 -21.64 5.66
CA GLY A 704 22.21 -21.56 4.67
C GLY A 704 22.58 -20.13 4.26
N LYS A 705 23.57 -20.00 3.36
CA LYS A 705 23.95 -18.70 2.79
C LYS A 705 22.92 -18.19 1.79
N ILE A 706 22.51 -16.94 1.98
CA ILE A 706 21.54 -16.28 1.10
C ILE A 706 22.24 -15.66 -0.12
N SER A 707 23.41 -15.05 0.05
CA SER A 707 24.25 -14.48 -1.02
C SER A 707 25.72 -14.43 -0.61
N ASP A 708 26.67 -14.32 -1.58
CA ASP A 708 28.09 -14.06 -1.34
C ASP A 708 28.46 -12.57 -1.41
N ASP A 709 27.59 -11.72 -1.94
CA ASP A 709 27.84 -10.29 -2.06
C ASP A 709 27.61 -9.58 -0.72
N TYR A 710 28.69 -8.96 -0.20
CA TYR A 710 28.72 -8.27 1.09
C TYR A 710 27.83 -6.99 1.16
N ASN A 711 27.23 -6.60 0.05
CA ASN A 711 26.42 -5.38 -0.05
C ASN A 711 24.94 -5.59 0.22
N TYR A 712 24.50 -6.82 0.48
CA TYR A 712 23.08 -7.11 0.77
C TYR A 712 22.84 -7.17 2.26
N GLU A 713 22.14 -6.17 2.76
CA GLU A 713 21.58 -6.17 4.10
C GLU A 713 20.30 -7.01 4.09
N PHE A 714 20.42 -8.27 4.45
CA PHE A 714 19.26 -9.15 4.58
C PHE A 714 18.53 -8.88 5.86
N LEU A 715 17.26 -8.58 5.74
CA LEU A 715 16.37 -8.40 6.87
C LEU A 715 15.39 -9.54 6.93
N ASN A 716 15.37 -10.22 8.06
CA ASN A 716 14.23 -11.01 8.45
C ASN A 716 13.08 -10.01 8.64
N TYR A 717 11.99 -10.16 7.90
CA TYR A 717 10.86 -9.20 7.86
C TYR A 717 10.29 -8.87 9.26
N TYR A 718 10.38 -9.81 10.18
CA TYR A 718 9.99 -9.61 11.59
C TYR A 718 10.94 -8.69 12.39
N ASN A 719 12.02 -8.19 11.77
CA ASN A 719 13.02 -7.35 12.41
C ASN A 719 13.41 -6.16 11.53
N ILE A 720 12.48 -5.24 11.23
CA ILE A 720 12.78 -3.93 10.62
C ILE A 720 13.83 -3.17 11.45
N SER A 721 13.84 -3.39 12.78
CA SER A 721 14.89 -2.93 13.67
C SER A 721 16.28 -3.51 13.36
N LYS A 722 16.37 -4.65 12.65
CA LYS A 722 17.62 -5.33 12.29
C LYS A 722 18.46 -4.52 11.30
N LYS A 723 17.89 -3.88 10.31
CA LYS A 723 18.60 -3.10 9.30
C LYS A 723 19.29 -1.86 9.86
N ALA A 724 18.61 -1.16 10.76
CA ALA A 724 19.21 -0.01 11.47
C ALA A 724 20.39 -0.45 12.36
N ALA A 725 20.29 -1.66 12.93
CA ALA A 725 21.31 -2.23 13.77
C ALA A 725 22.56 -2.65 12.99
N ASP A 726 22.43 -3.34 11.85
CA ASP A 726 23.55 -3.83 11.06
C ASP A 726 24.34 -2.70 10.39
N LYS A 727 23.70 -1.64 9.93
CA LYS A 727 24.37 -0.42 9.44
C LYS A 727 25.28 0.22 10.48
N ASN A 728 24.94 0.08 11.75
CA ASN A 728 25.66 0.68 12.89
C ASN A 728 26.52 -0.34 13.67
N LYS A 729 26.76 -1.56 13.13
CA LYS A 729 27.45 -2.67 13.83
C LYS A 729 26.79 -3.06 15.15
N ILE A 730 25.46 -2.99 15.26
CA ILE A 730 24.74 -3.40 16.45
C ILE A 730 24.43 -4.91 16.31
N ASN A 731 24.94 -5.70 17.26
CA ASN A 731 24.69 -7.15 17.29
C ASN A 731 23.25 -7.44 17.77
N TYR A 732 22.68 -8.50 17.21
CA TYR A 732 21.34 -8.98 17.51
C TYR A 732 21.25 -9.64 18.86
N TYR A 733 20.07 -9.48 19.48
CA TYR A 733 19.65 -10.32 20.58
C TYR A 733 18.42 -11.14 20.12
N ASP A 734 18.58 -12.43 19.94
CA ASP A 734 17.45 -13.35 19.92
C ASP A 734 16.93 -13.46 21.35
N ILE A 735 15.76 -12.88 21.59
CA ILE A 735 15.09 -12.99 22.87
C ILE A 735 14.10 -14.13 22.78
N ASP A 736 14.50 -15.29 23.28
CA ASP A 736 13.68 -16.49 23.25
C ASP A 736 12.61 -16.49 24.33
N SER A 737 11.41 -16.97 23.98
CA SER A 737 10.37 -17.25 24.96
C SER A 737 10.62 -18.59 25.67
N LEU A 738 10.70 -18.56 26.98
CA LEU A 738 10.76 -19.76 27.83
C LEU A 738 9.37 -20.24 28.27
N GLY A 739 8.31 -19.63 27.72
CA GLY A 739 6.93 -19.98 28.03
C GLY A 739 6.35 -19.35 29.27
N GLY A 740 5.14 -19.83 29.62
CA GLY A 740 4.42 -19.41 30.83
C GLY A 740 4.51 -20.44 31.94
N SER A 741 4.57 -20.01 33.20
CA SER A 741 4.50 -20.90 34.37
C SER A 741 3.69 -20.28 35.51
N ILE A 742 3.22 -21.13 36.44
CA ILE A 742 2.42 -20.70 37.58
C ILE A 742 3.22 -20.73 38.89
N ARG A 743 2.99 -19.73 39.71
CA ARG A 743 3.41 -19.72 41.13
C ARG A 743 2.21 -20.06 41.97
N VAL A 744 2.19 -21.29 42.51
CA VAL A 744 1.06 -21.81 43.30
C VAL A 744 0.91 -21.15 44.68
N THR A 745 1.97 -20.46 45.15
CA THR A 745 1.98 -19.82 46.47
C THR A 745 1.18 -18.53 46.55
N ASP A 746 1.09 -17.81 45.47
CA ASP A 746 0.48 -16.47 45.40
C ASP A 746 -0.38 -16.24 44.17
N ALA A 747 -0.89 -17.30 43.55
CA ALA A 747 -1.66 -17.26 42.32
C ALA A 747 -0.97 -16.38 41.23
N GLY A 748 0.35 -16.56 41.08
CA GLY A 748 1.13 -15.76 40.14
C GLY A 748 1.23 -16.41 38.76
N LEU A 749 1.08 -15.60 37.70
CA LEU A 749 1.38 -15.99 36.31
C LEU A 749 2.74 -15.44 35.94
N ARG A 750 3.64 -16.29 35.42
CA ARG A 750 4.99 -15.93 35.07
C ARG A 750 5.20 -16.14 33.56
N PHE A 751 5.79 -15.15 32.91
CA PHE A 751 6.32 -15.24 31.56
C PHE A 751 7.84 -15.25 31.62
N GLY A 752 8.49 -16.25 31.03
CA GLY A 752 9.93 -16.39 31.02
C GLY A 752 10.52 -16.10 29.65
N PHE A 753 11.69 -15.43 29.66
CA PHE A 753 12.44 -15.13 28.43
C PHE A 753 13.94 -15.24 28.71
N SER A 754 14.72 -15.47 27.64
CA SER A 754 16.16 -15.51 27.66
C SER A 754 16.79 -14.85 26.45
N TYR A 755 18.03 -14.42 26.59
CA TYR A 755 18.84 -13.93 25.48
C TYR A 755 20.32 -14.33 25.67
N ASP A 756 21.04 -14.42 24.56
CA ASP A 756 22.46 -14.80 24.57
C ASP A 756 23.35 -13.53 24.61
N GLU A 757 24.13 -13.36 25.68
CA GLU A 757 25.07 -12.26 25.89
C GLU A 757 26.37 -12.39 25.10
N SER A 758 26.62 -13.52 24.39
CA SER A 758 27.84 -13.71 23.61
C SER A 758 28.03 -12.72 22.45
N GLN A 759 27.01 -11.94 22.16
CA GLN A 759 26.98 -10.99 21.06
C GLN A 759 27.48 -9.57 21.41
N ASN A 760 28.19 -9.42 22.51
CA ASN A 760 29.07 -8.30 22.83
C ASN A 760 28.49 -6.88 22.88
N SER A 761 27.23 -6.68 23.24
CA SER A 761 26.71 -5.33 23.45
C SER A 761 26.34 -5.08 24.90
N THR A 762 26.48 -3.85 25.33
CA THR A 762 26.08 -3.45 26.68
C THR A 762 24.59 -3.23 26.71
N VAL A 763 23.83 -4.20 27.22
CA VAL A 763 22.40 -4.00 27.47
C VAL A 763 22.19 -2.94 28.55
N GLN A 764 21.54 -1.85 28.18
CA GLN A 764 21.25 -0.72 29.08
C GLN A 764 20.02 -0.99 29.94
N GLU A 765 19.01 -1.67 29.38
CA GLU A 765 17.76 -1.97 30.05
C GLU A 765 17.15 -3.22 29.45
N TYR A 766 16.45 -3.99 30.26
CA TYR A 766 15.59 -5.10 29.85
C TYR A 766 14.34 -5.12 30.69
N GLY A 767 13.27 -5.65 30.09
CA GLY A 767 11.98 -5.68 30.74
C GLY A 767 10.90 -6.26 29.86
N PHE A 768 9.69 -5.80 30.11
CA PHE A 768 8.47 -6.29 29.47
C PHE A 768 7.54 -5.15 29.15
N VAL A 769 6.84 -5.31 28.05
CA VAL A 769 5.56 -4.65 27.80
C VAL A 769 4.47 -5.71 27.78
N TYR A 770 3.35 -5.45 28.43
CA TYR A 770 2.25 -6.40 28.47
C TYR A 770 0.89 -5.71 28.55
N THR A 771 -0.14 -6.45 28.13
CA THR A 771 -1.52 -6.00 28.16
C THR A 771 -2.46 -7.15 28.47
N ASN A 772 -3.63 -6.84 29.00
CA ASN A 772 -4.76 -7.75 29.17
C ASN A 772 -5.88 -7.48 28.17
N GLN A 773 -5.64 -6.66 27.17
CA GLN A 773 -6.58 -6.34 26.10
C GLN A 773 -6.17 -7.01 24.81
N SER A 774 -7.14 -7.31 23.95
CA SER A 774 -6.88 -7.72 22.59
C SER A 774 -6.41 -6.50 21.79
N ILE A 775 -5.11 -6.36 21.63
CA ILE A 775 -4.48 -5.33 20.81
C ILE A 775 -3.62 -5.99 19.74
N ASP A 776 -3.34 -5.24 18.68
CA ASP A 776 -2.33 -5.67 17.72
C ASP A 776 -0.99 -5.83 18.43
N HIS A 777 -0.36 -6.99 18.27
CA HIS A 777 0.91 -7.31 18.92
C HIS A 777 2.04 -6.37 18.50
N THR A 778 1.96 -5.74 17.33
CA THR A 778 2.91 -4.74 16.85
C THR A 778 2.87 -3.46 17.69
N LEU A 779 1.72 -3.15 18.28
CA LEU A 779 1.54 -2.02 19.19
C LEU A 779 2.08 -2.27 20.60
N LEU A 780 2.42 -3.52 20.94
CA LEU A 780 2.96 -3.87 22.25
C LEU A 780 4.45 -3.53 22.32
N THR A 781 4.74 -2.25 22.40
CA THR A 781 6.09 -1.68 22.41
C THR A 781 6.30 -0.71 23.57
N CYS A 782 7.56 -0.38 23.86
CA CYS A 782 7.89 0.61 24.88
C CYS A 782 7.47 2.04 24.51
N ASP A 783 7.28 2.30 23.23
CA ASP A 783 6.90 3.62 22.71
C ASP A 783 5.38 3.85 22.82
N ASN A 784 4.59 2.80 22.98
CA ASN A 784 3.13 2.85 23.10
C ASN A 784 2.62 2.75 24.55
N VAL A 785 3.48 2.96 25.54
CA VAL A 785 3.13 2.83 26.98
C VAL A 785 2.13 3.90 27.45
N ASP A 786 2.02 5.02 26.75
CA ASP A 786 1.04 6.09 27.07
C ASP A 786 -0.40 5.67 26.78
N ASN A 787 -0.59 4.61 25.99
CA ASN A 787 -1.86 3.93 25.89
C ASN A 787 -2.14 3.18 27.21
N LYS A 788 -3.14 3.62 27.97
CA LYS A 788 -3.52 3.08 29.32
C LYS A 788 -3.70 1.56 29.40
N SER A 789 -3.73 0.87 28.27
CA SER A 789 -3.84 -0.59 28.17
C SER A 789 -2.48 -1.31 28.11
N ILE A 790 -1.38 -0.61 27.85
CA ILE A 790 -0.04 -1.18 27.74
C ILE A 790 0.78 -0.80 28.96
N ILE A 791 1.32 -1.79 29.64
CA ILE A 791 2.12 -1.62 30.85
C ILE A 791 3.56 -1.99 30.54
N LYS A 792 4.48 -1.07 30.76
CA LYS A 792 5.91 -1.32 30.70
C LYS A 792 6.45 -1.66 32.07
N PHE A 793 7.27 -2.70 32.15
CA PHE A 793 7.91 -3.15 33.38
C PHE A 793 9.40 -3.39 33.13
N LYS A 794 10.28 -2.74 33.89
CA LYS A 794 11.72 -2.97 33.86
C LYS A 794 12.05 -4.20 34.74
N ALA A 795 12.74 -5.18 34.13
CA ALA A 795 13.11 -6.41 34.85
C ALA A 795 14.31 -6.14 35.78
N ASN A 796 14.12 -6.35 37.08
CA ASN A 796 15.17 -6.17 38.07
C ASN A 796 15.89 -7.49 38.40
N ASN A 797 15.27 -8.63 38.11
CA ASN A 797 15.80 -9.98 38.40
C ASN A 797 16.18 -10.69 37.13
N ARG A 798 17.47 -10.92 36.98
CA ARG A 798 18.01 -11.76 35.89
C ARG A 798 18.89 -12.84 36.45
N LYS A 799 19.01 -13.95 35.72
CA LYS A 799 19.96 -15.03 36.03
C LYS A 799 20.76 -15.32 34.78
N THR A 800 22.07 -15.18 34.89
CA THR A 800 23.00 -15.54 33.81
C THR A 800 23.66 -16.89 34.10
N LYS A 801 23.65 -17.77 33.12
CA LYS A 801 24.33 -19.07 33.16
C LYS A 801 25.10 -19.26 31.86
N GLY A 802 26.41 -19.19 31.89
CA GLY A 802 27.23 -19.05 30.69
C GLY A 802 26.92 -17.71 30.02
N ASN A 803 26.65 -17.74 28.73
CA ASN A 803 26.26 -16.55 27.94
C ASN A 803 24.76 -16.30 27.92
N ILE A 804 23.95 -17.17 28.49
CA ILE A 804 22.48 -17.05 28.47
C ILE A 804 22.00 -16.30 29.70
N THR A 805 21.37 -15.17 29.50
CA THR A 805 20.68 -14.40 30.55
C THR A 805 19.17 -14.59 30.43
N SER A 806 18.55 -15.10 31.49
CA SER A 806 17.10 -15.26 31.60
C SER A 806 16.49 -14.25 32.58
N PHE A 807 15.29 -13.78 32.26
CA PHE A 807 14.52 -12.85 33.05
C PHE A 807 13.02 -13.11 32.93
N ASN A 808 12.24 -12.69 33.90
CA ASN A 808 10.83 -13.07 33.99
C ASN A 808 9.96 -11.86 34.33
N LEU A 809 8.78 -11.80 33.69
CA LEU A 809 7.63 -11.03 34.16
C LEU A 809 6.82 -11.92 35.10
N VAL A 810 6.51 -11.47 36.29
CA VAL A 810 5.65 -12.20 37.25
C VAL A 810 4.49 -11.29 37.63
N LEU A 811 3.29 -11.68 37.27
CA LEU A 811 2.06 -11.09 37.74
C LEU A 811 1.63 -11.85 39.00
N THR A 812 1.63 -11.21 40.17
CA THR A 812 1.28 -11.83 41.45
C THR A 812 -0.16 -11.56 41.83
N SER A 813 -0.75 -12.46 42.60
CA SER A 813 -2.11 -12.30 43.15
C SER A 813 -3.15 -12.05 42.05
N VAL A 814 -3.07 -12.83 40.96
CA VAL A 814 -4.07 -12.77 39.89
C VAL A 814 -5.44 -13.11 40.50
N PRO A 815 -6.44 -12.23 40.41
CA PRO A 815 -7.75 -12.49 41.00
C PRO A 815 -8.46 -13.57 40.17
N LYS A 816 -9.29 -14.39 40.81
CA LYS A 816 -10.01 -15.50 40.14
C LYS A 816 -10.86 -15.05 38.97
N SER A 817 -11.45 -13.84 39.05
CA SER A 817 -12.22 -13.25 37.94
C SER A 817 -11.39 -13.00 36.70
N ALA A 818 -10.06 -13.03 36.79
CA ALA A 818 -9.11 -12.82 35.70
C ALA A 818 -8.37 -14.11 35.26
N TYR A 819 -8.77 -15.30 35.80
CA TYR A 819 -8.06 -16.53 35.47
C TYR A 819 -8.22 -16.96 34.00
N ASP A 820 -9.32 -16.62 33.37
CA ASP A 820 -9.57 -16.85 31.95
C ASP A 820 -9.12 -15.68 31.07
N MET A 821 -8.67 -14.60 31.68
CA MET A 821 -8.22 -13.41 30.93
C MET A 821 -6.86 -13.67 30.30
N ASP A 822 -6.79 -13.50 29.01
CA ASP A 822 -5.54 -13.57 28.27
C ASP A 822 -4.64 -12.36 28.61
N ILE A 823 -3.39 -12.64 28.91
CA ILE A 823 -2.33 -11.66 29.09
C ILE A 823 -1.33 -11.88 27.96
N THR A 824 -1.12 -10.87 27.17
CA THR A 824 -0.07 -10.86 26.16
C THR A 824 1.14 -10.08 26.68
N ALA A 825 2.30 -10.72 26.72
CA ALA A 825 3.54 -10.12 27.16
C ALA A 825 4.62 -10.23 26.08
N ARG A 826 5.43 -9.22 25.96
CA ARG A 826 6.58 -9.14 25.07
C ARG A 826 7.80 -8.68 25.87
N ALA A 827 8.90 -9.43 25.80
CA ALA A 827 10.12 -9.01 26.43
C ALA A 827 10.84 -7.96 25.55
N TYR A 828 11.61 -7.08 26.17
CA TYR A 828 12.49 -6.17 25.45
C TYR A 828 13.87 -6.09 26.10
N VAL A 829 14.86 -5.77 25.27
CA VAL A 829 16.17 -5.26 25.70
C VAL A 829 16.40 -3.90 25.07
N LYS A 830 17.08 -3.02 25.80
CA LYS A 830 17.49 -1.71 25.27
C LYS A 830 18.99 -1.67 25.09
N VAL A 831 19.45 -1.40 23.89
CA VAL A 831 20.85 -1.32 23.51
C VAL A 831 21.04 -0.05 22.69
N ASP A 832 22.02 0.78 23.05
CA ASP A 832 22.34 2.04 22.38
C ASP A 832 21.13 2.96 22.16
N GLY A 833 20.24 2.99 23.17
CA GLY A 833 19.04 3.80 23.13
C GLY A 833 17.83 3.17 22.44
N MET A 834 18.01 2.09 21.68
CA MET A 834 16.95 1.40 20.92
C MET A 834 16.38 0.21 21.69
N TYR A 835 15.08 -0.08 21.46
CA TYR A 835 14.39 -1.23 22.03
C TYR A 835 14.30 -2.37 21.03
N PHE A 836 14.64 -3.58 21.46
CA PHE A 836 14.53 -4.83 20.72
C PHE A 836 13.56 -5.74 21.45
N TYR A 837 12.70 -6.45 20.72
CA TYR A 837 11.58 -7.18 21.32
C TYR A 837 11.61 -8.66 20.97
N SER A 838 11.12 -9.50 21.90
CA SER A 838 10.78 -10.89 21.62
C SER A 838 9.50 -10.99 20.80
N GLU A 839 9.20 -12.18 20.29
CA GLU A 839 7.84 -12.51 19.90
C GLU A 839 6.89 -12.38 21.10
N PRO A 840 5.64 -11.95 20.88
CA PRO A 840 4.66 -11.86 21.93
C PRO A 840 4.22 -13.25 22.41
N LEU A 841 4.04 -13.39 23.72
CA LEU A 841 3.53 -14.61 24.34
C LEU A 841 2.20 -14.31 25.04
N THR A 842 1.13 -14.95 24.58
CA THR A 842 -0.21 -14.82 25.18
C THR A 842 -0.55 -16.06 26.01
N ARG A 843 -0.92 -15.86 27.27
CA ARG A 843 -1.34 -16.93 28.19
C ARG A 843 -2.39 -16.41 29.17
N SER A 844 -3.38 -17.24 29.48
CA SER A 844 -4.22 -17.05 30.66
C SER A 844 -3.75 -17.91 31.82
N PHE A 845 -4.16 -17.57 33.05
CA PHE A 845 -3.84 -18.37 34.24
C PHE A 845 -4.39 -19.79 34.09
N ASN A 846 -5.64 -19.95 33.64
CA ASN A 846 -6.27 -21.26 33.47
C ASN A 846 -5.61 -22.09 32.37
N GLN A 847 -5.18 -21.50 31.26
CA GLN A 847 -4.43 -22.24 30.24
C GLN A 847 -3.15 -22.86 30.79
N VAL A 848 -2.36 -22.06 31.53
CA VAL A 848 -1.10 -22.55 32.12
C VAL A 848 -1.38 -23.53 33.26
N ALA A 849 -2.42 -23.30 34.08
CA ALA A 849 -2.82 -24.20 35.15
C ALA A 849 -3.21 -25.60 34.61
N ASN A 850 -4.02 -25.64 33.58
CA ASN A 850 -4.44 -26.88 32.94
C ASN A 850 -3.26 -27.65 32.33
N ALA A 851 -2.31 -26.94 31.72
CA ALA A 851 -1.09 -27.55 31.19
C ALA A 851 -0.25 -28.16 32.30
N VAL A 852 -0.04 -27.48 33.44
CA VAL A 852 0.68 -28.01 34.62
C VAL A 852 -0.03 -29.23 35.23
N LEU A 853 -1.36 -29.22 35.27
CA LEU A 853 -2.11 -30.35 35.79
C LEU A 853 -2.05 -31.59 34.88
N ALA A 854 -1.93 -31.38 33.59
CA ALA A 854 -1.81 -32.44 32.59
C ALA A 854 -0.37 -32.97 32.44
N ASP A 855 0.64 -32.26 32.92
CA ASP A 855 2.04 -32.64 32.83
C ASP A 855 2.35 -33.77 33.86
N GLU A 856 2.79 -34.93 33.36
CA GLU A 856 3.10 -36.11 34.21
C GLU A 856 4.38 -35.91 35.03
N GLU A 857 5.29 -35.05 34.63
CA GLU A 857 6.55 -34.80 35.34
C GLU A 857 6.37 -33.90 36.58
N ILE A 858 5.23 -33.23 36.72
CA ILE A 858 4.96 -32.36 37.86
C ILE A 858 4.51 -33.19 39.07
N ASP A 859 5.16 -32.93 40.21
CA ASP A 859 4.86 -33.65 41.48
C ASP A 859 3.41 -33.42 41.97
N GLN A 860 2.87 -34.46 42.60
CA GLN A 860 1.47 -34.48 43.08
C GLN A 860 1.17 -33.37 44.09
N ASN A 861 2.11 -32.97 44.92
CA ASN A 861 1.93 -31.88 45.90
C ASN A 861 1.71 -30.55 45.21
N THR A 862 2.45 -30.30 44.13
CA THR A 862 2.27 -29.08 43.27
C THR A 862 0.89 -29.11 42.60
N LYS A 863 0.47 -30.25 42.05
CA LYS A 863 -0.87 -30.44 41.45
C LYS A 863 -1.98 -30.23 42.48
N ASP A 864 -1.83 -30.75 43.66
CA ASP A 864 -2.82 -30.60 44.78
C ASP A 864 -2.95 -29.14 45.22
N LYS A 865 -1.82 -28.42 45.36
CA LYS A 865 -1.84 -26.97 45.65
C LYS A 865 -2.53 -26.18 44.56
N LEU A 866 -2.28 -26.48 43.29
CA LEU A 866 -2.89 -25.85 42.16
C LEU A 866 -4.39 -26.13 42.09
N ASN A 867 -4.82 -27.40 42.29
CA ASN A 867 -6.20 -27.77 42.37
C ASN A 867 -6.93 -27.05 43.51
N ASN A 868 -6.29 -26.88 44.66
CA ASN A 868 -6.83 -26.11 45.77
C ASN A 868 -7.00 -24.64 45.46
N LEU A 869 -6.06 -24.07 44.69
CA LEU A 869 -6.12 -22.69 44.24
C LEU A 869 -7.29 -22.47 43.25
N LEU A 870 -7.51 -23.41 42.32
CA LEU A 870 -8.59 -23.38 41.37
C LEU A 870 -9.97 -23.63 42.03
N LYS A 871 -10.06 -24.49 43.06
CA LYS A 871 -11.31 -24.91 43.74
C LYS A 871 -11.80 -23.93 44.81
N LYS A 872 -10.97 -23.08 45.39
CA LYS A 872 -11.43 -22.11 46.40
C LYS A 872 -12.45 -21.14 45.79
N VAL A 873 -13.72 -21.40 46.06
CA VAL A 873 -14.88 -20.56 45.74
C VAL A 873 -14.90 -19.38 46.72
#